data_e91aa344ff539b1184cf3c2383851cf5
#
_entry.id   e91aa344ff539b1184cf3c2383851cf5
#
_cell.length_a   1.000
_cell.length_b   1.000
_cell.length_c   1.000
_cell.angle_alpha   90.00
_cell.angle_beta   90.00
_cell.angle_gamma   90.00
#
_symmetry.space_group_name_H-M   'P 1'
#
loop_
_entity.id
_entity.type
_entity.pdbx_description
1 polymer ?
#
loop_
_entity_poly.entity_id
_entity_poly.type
_entity_poly.pdbx_seq_one_letter_code
_entity_poly.pdbx_strand_id
1 'polypeptide(L)'
;MRANALLLAVLSLIALLPLGACGGCTPPVVEEDAGESVVGDDGGTIGDGDGDGDGDGDGDGDGDARVLLITPADATLVATVGGSETLALTATLKEPDGTLTPAPAAFWGTLDPEIGDVDHTGLFTPTRERAGTATVRARADGIEGTTTVRVVLEETISLTDGVSEADFTGPVSASPGPVVLYPADDVVIPSNLASILFQWDKVRSKAKLTLTGVDGALTLFTTADRAQAPNDAWRTFLVGHIGTSITVTLSESDGGGAEVFTSTIDMHLANADLTSSVYYWAVDVGSIVRIDADSLEPIALDIPFDPAPEGAVPAGGEQTCRACHSLSADGQRMAFTYFGGNGPGGVVDTASMSAPVVVNRDARRWNFAAPSPNGSLLLANLGKRFTLRSGVSGDIVPGFEDVFGFDVAHPAFAPTGDRVAFVGDLSWADGNAVSWEIDFERSNLYVAPVDDDPLAPTVGAPVQIVPSEGHALYYPSMSPDGALVAYTRGPYSRSARDGVNQPGEIFLADATATPSDTGVPRVRLDRANPGQNSYLPTFNPKVEGGYMWIAFYSRRDYGHIIRGEQRPQVWVAAVDASVDLTTALVDPSHPAFWLPGQRAETDNLSSYFAPKPCADIGGACTSDSGCCGDALCRPESGVYQCVPPEDACGLDGTTCESDDSCCDGLLCGPSPAGGSACTPPGEVCSENGQVCVLDADCCEGAGLCVDDGTGVTRCLTDDQRPCGVYLDACGPDAACCADEGLYCIGGQCIPLEG
;
A
#
# COMPACT_ATOMS: atom_id res chain seq x y z
N MET A 1 3.28 22.03 70.13
CA MET A 1 2.20 22.05 69.13
C MET A 1 2.34 23.31 68.28
N ARG A 2 3.25 23.35 67.35
CA ARG A 2 3.36 24.35 66.25
C ARG A 2 4.65 24.01 65.48
N ALA A 3 4.63 22.96 64.68
CA ALA A 3 5.73 22.61 63.78
C ALA A 3 5.35 21.66 62.62
N ASN A 4 4.09 21.56 62.23
CA ASN A 4 3.67 20.65 61.14
C ASN A 4 2.74 21.28 60.11
N ALA A 5 2.78 22.60 59.91
CA ALA A 5 1.94 23.28 58.93
C ALA A 5 2.73 23.94 57.78
N LEU A 6 4.04 23.64 57.64
CA LEU A 6 4.87 24.30 56.62
C LEU A 6 5.52 23.34 55.63
N LEU A 7 5.18 22.03 55.68
CA LEU A 7 5.77 21.01 54.79
C LEU A 7 4.79 20.46 53.75
N LEU A 8 3.53 20.91 53.76
CA LEU A 8 2.50 20.50 52.79
C LEU A 8 2.23 21.53 51.68
N ALA A 9 2.90 22.68 51.73
CA ALA A 9 2.72 23.73 50.71
C ALA A 9 3.84 23.76 49.64
N VAL A 10 4.87 22.91 49.75
CA VAL A 10 5.98 22.88 48.79
C VAL A 10 5.90 21.66 47.84
N LEU A 11 5.08 20.68 48.14
CA LEU A 11 4.87 19.51 47.30
C LEU A 11 3.74 19.62 46.28
N SER A 12 2.99 20.73 46.28
CA SER A 12 1.93 21.00 45.27
C SER A 12 2.36 21.94 44.16
N LEU A 13 3.63 22.34 44.08
CA LEU A 13 4.12 23.29 43.08
C LEU A 13 5.14 22.66 42.09
N ILE A 14 5.33 21.35 42.13
CA ILE A 14 6.24 20.65 41.18
C ILE A 14 5.47 19.79 40.16
N ALA A 15 4.15 19.82 40.19
CA ALA A 15 3.31 19.05 39.25
C ALA A 15 2.66 19.86 38.14
N LEU A 16 3.22 21.04 37.82
CA LEU A 16 2.74 21.90 36.71
C LEU A 16 3.92 22.48 35.93
N LEU A 17 4.82 21.60 35.50
CA LEU A 17 5.60 21.91 34.31
C LEU A 17 4.69 21.54 33.12
N PRO A 18 4.46 22.47 32.20
CA PRO A 18 3.62 22.17 31.03
C PRO A 18 4.35 21.19 30.15
N LEU A 19 3.95 19.91 30.19
CA LEU A 19 4.15 18.95 29.11
C LEU A 19 3.50 19.46 27.81
N GLY A 20 3.30 20.75 27.69
CA GLY A 20 2.43 21.34 26.72
C GLY A 20 3.06 22.05 25.54
N ALA A 21 4.38 22.11 25.44
CA ALA A 21 4.98 22.84 24.33
C ALA A 21 4.77 22.16 22.96
N CYS A 22 4.63 20.84 22.91
CA CYS A 22 4.46 20.10 21.66
C CYS A 22 3.02 19.64 21.38
N GLY A 23 2.14 19.69 22.35
CA GLY A 23 0.79 19.13 22.22
C GLY A 23 -0.27 20.09 21.66
N GLY A 24 0.08 21.25 21.18
CA GLY A 24 -0.87 22.24 20.64
C GLY A 24 -0.72 22.54 19.17
N CYS A 25 0.20 21.88 18.52
CA CYS A 25 0.54 22.13 17.14
C CYS A 25 -0.06 21.06 16.27
N THR A 26 -1.18 21.33 15.70
CA THR A 26 -1.71 20.48 14.67
C THR A 26 -2.00 21.31 13.46
N PRO A 27 -1.25 21.09 12.48
CA PRO A 27 -1.45 21.69 11.19
C PRO A 27 -2.51 20.96 10.41
N PRO A 28 -3.01 21.59 9.43
CA PRO A 28 -3.69 20.99 8.33
C PRO A 28 -2.73 20.40 7.31
N VAL A 29 -3.30 19.61 6.49
CA VAL A 29 -2.73 18.88 5.39
C VAL A 29 -2.38 19.78 4.26
N VAL A 30 -1.49 19.33 3.50
CA VAL A 30 -1.09 19.89 2.27
C VAL A 30 -0.66 18.87 1.27
N GLU A 31 -0.78 19.13 0.24
CA GLU A 31 -0.91 19.19 -1.13
C GLU A 31 0.41 19.31 -1.84
N GLU A 32 0.52 18.92 -2.96
CA GLU A 32 0.36 18.57 -4.27
C GLU A 32 1.55 18.87 -5.18
N ASP A 33 1.64 18.29 -6.29
CA ASP A 33 1.23 18.91 -7.55
C ASP A 33 0.92 17.91 -8.68
N ALA A 34 -0.15 18.19 -9.42
CA ALA A 34 -0.59 17.40 -10.54
C ALA A 34 0.18 17.77 -11.80
N GLY A 35 0.97 16.86 -12.30
CA GLY A 35 1.45 16.89 -13.66
C GLY A 35 0.28 16.72 -14.64
N GLU A 36 0.05 17.72 -15.43
CA GLU A 36 -0.96 17.84 -16.46
C GLU A 36 -0.77 16.77 -17.53
N SER A 37 -1.59 15.71 -17.52
CA SER A 37 -1.69 14.83 -18.68
C SER A 37 -2.67 15.43 -19.69
N VAL A 38 -2.14 15.93 -20.77
CA VAL A 38 -2.90 16.36 -21.94
C VAL A 38 -3.56 15.13 -22.55
N VAL A 39 -4.86 14.98 -22.30
CA VAL A 39 -5.70 14.04 -23.03
C VAL A 39 -6.01 14.65 -24.39
N GLY A 40 -5.43 14.10 -25.43
CA GLY A 40 -5.84 14.38 -26.80
C GLY A 40 -7.25 13.83 -27.04
N ASP A 41 -8.18 14.74 -27.30
CA ASP A 41 -9.55 14.47 -27.71
C ASP A 41 -9.53 14.05 -29.19
N ASP A 42 -9.64 12.76 -29.47
CA ASP A 42 -9.97 12.24 -30.80
C ASP A 42 -11.41 11.69 -30.78
N GLY A 43 -12.34 12.56 -31.09
CA GLY A 43 -13.72 12.24 -31.32
C GLY A 43 -13.92 11.32 -32.54
N GLY A 44 -14.10 10.04 -32.28
CA GLY A 44 -14.58 9.08 -33.25
C GLY A 44 -16.09 8.93 -33.16
N THR A 45 -16.80 9.57 -34.06
CA THR A 45 -18.25 9.38 -34.28
C THR A 45 -18.52 7.95 -34.70
N ILE A 46 -19.35 7.24 -33.94
CA ILE A 46 -19.96 5.98 -34.35
C ILE A 46 -21.05 6.30 -35.35
N GLY A 47 -20.85 5.88 -36.58
CA GLY A 47 -21.87 5.93 -37.63
C GLY A 47 -22.81 4.74 -37.55
N ASP A 48 -24.10 5.02 -37.42
CA ASP A 48 -25.16 4.05 -37.61
C ASP A 48 -25.15 3.61 -39.09
N GLY A 49 -24.89 2.35 -39.30
CA GLY A 49 -24.96 1.70 -40.60
C GLY A 49 -25.97 0.57 -40.56
N ASP A 50 -27.23 0.88 -40.87
CA ASP A 50 -28.23 -0.12 -41.23
C ASP A 50 -27.80 -0.78 -42.54
N GLY A 51 -27.42 -2.03 -42.47
CA GLY A 51 -27.08 -2.85 -43.62
C GLY A 51 -27.89 -4.15 -43.58
N ASP A 52 -29.10 -4.12 -44.17
CA ASP A 52 -29.84 -5.32 -44.49
C ASP A 52 -29.05 -6.12 -45.55
N GLY A 53 -28.45 -7.21 -45.13
CA GLY A 53 -27.76 -8.13 -45.99
C GLY A 53 -28.36 -9.56 -45.82
N ASP A 54 -29.38 -9.88 -46.57
CA ASP A 54 -29.86 -11.23 -46.76
C ASP A 54 -28.72 -12.04 -47.41
N GLY A 55 -27.99 -12.75 -46.61
CA GLY A 55 -26.97 -13.74 -47.03
C GLY A 55 -27.41 -15.13 -46.61
N ASP A 56 -28.09 -15.83 -47.46
CA ASP A 56 -28.26 -17.27 -47.37
C ASP A 56 -26.87 -17.91 -47.44
N GLY A 57 -26.21 -18.06 -46.31
CA GLY A 57 -25.00 -18.80 -46.12
C GLY A 57 -25.36 -20.16 -45.52
N ASP A 58 -25.40 -21.17 -46.37
CA ASP A 58 -25.40 -22.55 -45.92
C ASP A 58 -24.21 -22.78 -44.97
N GLY A 59 -24.48 -22.65 -43.68
CA GLY A 59 -23.52 -22.93 -42.62
C GLY A 59 -23.32 -24.42 -42.49
N ASP A 60 -22.46 -24.96 -43.33
CA ASP A 60 -21.88 -26.26 -43.07
C ASP A 60 -21.10 -26.17 -41.77
N GLY A 61 -21.64 -26.79 -40.72
CA GLY A 61 -21.13 -26.70 -39.37
C GLY A 61 -19.67 -27.16 -39.32
N ASP A 62 -18.80 -26.28 -38.87
CA ASP A 62 -17.46 -26.61 -38.39
C ASP A 62 -17.52 -27.51 -37.11
N GLY A 63 -18.22 -28.63 -37.25
CA GLY A 63 -18.26 -29.66 -36.22
C GLY A 63 -16.99 -30.53 -36.14
N ASP A 64 -16.01 -30.26 -36.98
CA ASP A 64 -14.94 -31.23 -37.26
C ASP A 64 -13.51 -30.72 -37.07
N ALA A 65 -13.31 -29.67 -36.26
CA ALA A 65 -11.96 -29.23 -35.91
C ALA A 65 -11.35 -30.17 -34.84
N ARG A 66 -10.10 -30.56 -35.00
CA ARG A 66 -9.31 -31.22 -33.95
C ARG A 66 -9.17 -30.24 -32.77
N VAL A 67 -9.36 -30.72 -31.55
CA VAL A 67 -9.26 -29.89 -30.32
C VAL A 67 -8.30 -30.58 -29.36
N LEU A 68 -7.40 -29.82 -28.76
CA LEU A 68 -6.55 -30.27 -27.65
C LEU A 68 -7.28 -30.06 -26.32
N LEU A 69 -7.60 -31.15 -25.65
CA LEU A 69 -8.25 -31.15 -24.34
C LEU A 69 -7.21 -31.36 -23.24
N ILE A 70 -7.27 -30.54 -22.19
CA ILE A 70 -6.47 -30.70 -20.97
C ILE A 70 -7.37 -31.25 -19.86
N THR A 71 -6.91 -32.28 -19.18
CA THR A 71 -7.66 -32.95 -18.10
C THR A 71 -6.79 -33.11 -16.87
N PRO A 72 -7.31 -32.78 -15.64
CA PRO A 72 -8.64 -32.28 -15.38
C PRO A 72 -8.82 -30.83 -15.88
N ALA A 73 -10.01 -30.49 -16.36
CA ALA A 73 -10.34 -29.12 -16.75
C ALA A 73 -10.79 -28.32 -15.49
N ASP A 74 -10.42 -27.05 -15.44
CA ASP A 74 -10.84 -26.08 -14.40
C ASP A 74 -10.68 -26.65 -12.97
N ALA A 75 -9.53 -27.23 -12.72
CA ALA A 75 -9.25 -27.93 -11.47
C ALA A 75 -8.96 -26.96 -10.30
N THR A 76 -9.29 -27.41 -9.10
CA THR A 76 -8.85 -26.73 -7.86
C THR A 76 -7.77 -27.56 -7.18
N LEU A 77 -6.64 -26.94 -6.89
CA LEU A 77 -5.54 -27.48 -6.11
C LEU A 77 -5.47 -26.78 -4.75
N VAL A 78 -5.76 -27.51 -3.67
CA VAL A 78 -5.50 -27.03 -2.32
C VAL A 78 -4.05 -27.33 -2.00
N ALA A 79 -3.27 -26.29 -1.76
CA ALA A 79 -1.85 -26.37 -1.45
C ALA A 79 -1.57 -25.78 -0.06
N THR A 80 -0.63 -26.38 0.66
CA THR A 80 -0.21 -25.91 1.99
C THR A 80 1.11 -25.12 1.84
N VAL A 81 1.25 -24.01 2.51
CA VAL A 81 2.53 -23.28 2.57
C VAL A 81 3.61 -24.21 3.15
N GLY A 82 4.71 -24.40 2.41
CA GLY A 82 5.75 -25.36 2.73
C GLY A 82 5.40 -26.82 2.44
N GLY A 83 4.25 -27.11 1.83
CA GLY A 83 3.81 -28.43 1.41
C GLY A 83 4.48 -28.90 0.10
N SER A 84 3.96 -29.99 -0.48
CA SER A 84 4.47 -30.58 -1.73
C SER A 84 3.36 -31.03 -2.68
N GLU A 85 2.16 -30.50 -2.52
CA GLU A 85 1.00 -30.80 -3.35
C GLU A 85 1.25 -30.32 -4.78
N THR A 86 0.92 -31.15 -5.75
CA THR A 86 1.02 -30.87 -7.18
C THR A 86 -0.20 -31.43 -7.91
N LEU A 87 -0.44 -31.00 -9.14
CA LEU A 87 -1.57 -31.47 -9.95
C LEU A 87 -1.04 -32.01 -11.29
N ALA A 88 -1.28 -33.29 -11.56
CA ALA A 88 -0.95 -33.86 -12.84
C ALA A 88 -2.04 -33.54 -13.88
N LEU A 89 -1.64 -32.90 -14.98
CA LEU A 89 -2.46 -32.57 -16.12
C LEU A 89 -2.10 -33.53 -17.29
N THR A 90 -3.08 -33.83 -18.12
CA THR A 90 -2.88 -34.67 -19.32
C THR A 90 -3.50 -33.97 -20.53
N ALA A 91 -2.76 -33.96 -21.64
CA ALA A 91 -3.26 -33.44 -22.91
C ALA A 91 -3.78 -34.60 -23.81
N THR A 92 -4.92 -34.38 -24.43
CA THR A 92 -5.57 -35.36 -25.31
C THR A 92 -6.12 -34.68 -26.56
N LEU A 93 -5.76 -35.10 -27.73
CA LEU A 93 -6.34 -34.67 -28.99
C LEU A 93 -7.69 -35.35 -29.21
N LYS A 94 -8.72 -34.57 -29.43
CA LYS A 94 -10.03 -34.99 -29.86
C LYS A 94 -10.14 -34.81 -31.37
N GLU A 95 -10.25 -35.93 -32.08
CA GLU A 95 -10.42 -35.95 -33.54
C GLU A 95 -11.87 -35.57 -33.91
N PRO A 96 -12.11 -35.20 -35.18
CA PRO A 96 -13.45 -34.88 -35.68
C PRO A 96 -14.47 -35.99 -35.49
N ASP A 97 -14.05 -37.25 -35.57
CA ASP A 97 -14.91 -38.40 -35.35
C ASP A 97 -15.21 -38.70 -33.85
N GLY A 98 -14.67 -37.85 -32.95
CA GLY A 98 -14.79 -37.99 -31.50
C GLY A 98 -13.75 -38.91 -30.87
N THR A 99 -12.85 -39.50 -31.65
CA THR A 99 -11.75 -40.34 -31.13
C THR A 99 -10.81 -39.48 -30.25
N LEU A 100 -10.40 -40.03 -29.11
CA LEU A 100 -9.47 -39.39 -28.19
C LEU A 100 -8.10 -40.04 -28.31
N THR A 101 -7.08 -39.25 -28.65
CA THR A 101 -5.69 -39.71 -28.76
C THR A 101 -4.82 -39.00 -27.75
N PRO A 102 -4.11 -39.67 -26.83
CA PRO A 102 -3.18 -39.04 -25.92
C PRO A 102 -2.12 -38.20 -26.65
N ALA A 103 -1.78 -37.05 -26.15
CA ALA A 103 -0.74 -36.18 -26.66
C ALA A 103 0.41 -36.03 -25.63
N PRO A 104 1.19 -37.10 -25.35
CA PRO A 104 2.20 -37.10 -24.29
C PRO A 104 3.39 -36.18 -24.58
N ALA A 105 3.60 -35.80 -25.84
CA ALA A 105 4.63 -34.84 -26.25
C ALA A 105 4.10 -33.40 -26.39
N ALA A 106 3.01 -33.05 -25.70
CA ALA A 106 2.52 -31.68 -25.69
C ALA A 106 3.53 -30.75 -25.02
N PHE A 107 3.69 -29.57 -25.62
CA PHE A 107 4.42 -28.47 -24.95
C PHE A 107 3.50 -27.82 -23.93
N TRP A 108 3.95 -27.70 -22.70
CA TRP A 108 3.21 -27.13 -21.60
C TRP A 108 3.74 -25.76 -21.23
N GLY A 109 2.90 -24.90 -20.68
CA GLY A 109 3.28 -23.60 -20.13
C GLY A 109 2.14 -22.97 -19.34
N THR A 110 2.45 -22.01 -18.50
CA THR A 110 1.50 -21.19 -17.75
C THR A 110 1.54 -19.74 -18.22
N LEU A 111 0.44 -19.01 -18.09
CA LEU A 111 0.38 -17.56 -18.29
C LEU A 111 0.54 -16.80 -16.98
N ASP A 112 0.48 -17.51 -15.85
CA ASP A 112 0.45 -16.94 -14.49
C ASP A 112 1.55 -17.59 -13.62
N PRO A 113 2.84 -17.37 -13.95
CA PRO A 113 3.97 -18.05 -13.30
C PRO A 113 4.09 -17.69 -11.81
N GLU A 114 3.55 -16.55 -11.38
CA GLU A 114 3.51 -16.14 -9.96
C GLU A 114 2.55 -17.01 -9.13
N ILE A 115 1.62 -17.75 -9.75
CA ILE A 115 0.70 -18.68 -9.07
C ILE A 115 1.25 -20.11 -9.11
N GLY A 116 1.80 -20.53 -10.25
CA GLY A 116 2.38 -21.85 -10.40
C GLY A 116 2.95 -22.08 -11.78
N ASP A 117 3.74 -23.14 -11.91
CA ASP A 117 4.36 -23.55 -13.17
C ASP A 117 3.98 -25.00 -13.54
N VAL A 118 4.08 -25.33 -14.82
CA VAL A 118 3.78 -26.67 -15.34
C VAL A 118 4.98 -27.19 -16.11
N ASP A 119 5.49 -28.35 -15.68
CA ASP A 119 6.64 -28.99 -16.32
C ASP A 119 6.27 -29.68 -17.65
N HIS A 120 7.31 -30.15 -18.38
CA HIS A 120 7.16 -30.83 -19.65
C HIS A 120 6.34 -32.15 -19.58
N THR A 121 6.08 -32.69 -18.39
CA THR A 121 5.24 -33.87 -18.19
C THR A 121 3.78 -33.52 -17.92
N GLY A 122 3.44 -32.26 -17.80
CA GLY A 122 2.12 -31.76 -17.41
C GLY A 122 1.90 -31.75 -15.91
N LEU A 123 2.97 -31.77 -15.10
CA LEU A 123 2.86 -31.67 -13.66
C LEU A 123 2.85 -30.17 -13.24
N PHE A 124 1.69 -29.68 -12.80
CA PHE A 124 1.55 -28.33 -12.27
C PHE A 124 2.00 -28.28 -10.82
N THR A 125 2.89 -27.33 -10.49
CA THR A 125 3.43 -27.07 -9.16
C THR A 125 3.12 -25.61 -8.76
N PRO A 126 2.35 -25.38 -7.68
CA PRO A 126 2.07 -24.03 -7.21
C PRO A 126 3.32 -23.40 -6.58
N THR A 127 3.49 -22.07 -6.72
CA THR A 127 4.59 -21.33 -6.07
C THR A 127 4.47 -21.32 -4.55
N ARG A 128 3.26 -21.40 -4.01
CA ARG A 128 2.90 -21.27 -2.60
C ARG A 128 3.19 -19.89 -1.99
N GLU A 129 3.43 -18.91 -2.84
CA GLU A 129 3.63 -17.52 -2.47
C GLU A 129 2.39 -16.68 -2.77
N ARG A 130 1.54 -17.17 -3.71
CA ARG A 130 0.31 -16.51 -4.13
C ARG A 130 -0.78 -17.52 -4.45
N ALA A 131 -1.96 -17.32 -3.88
CA ALA A 131 -3.18 -18.00 -4.28
C ALA A 131 -3.82 -17.33 -5.51
N GLY A 132 -4.68 -18.04 -6.22
CA GLY A 132 -5.38 -17.50 -7.38
C GLY A 132 -5.58 -18.54 -8.48
N THR A 133 -5.93 -18.07 -9.69
CA THR A 133 -6.20 -18.95 -10.84
C THR A 133 -5.11 -18.80 -11.89
N ALA A 134 -4.40 -19.89 -12.16
CA ALA A 134 -3.41 -19.97 -13.22
C ALA A 134 -4.05 -20.53 -14.50
N THR A 135 -3.76 -19.92 -15.65
CA THR A 135 -4.13 -20.41 -16.98
C THR A 135 -3.01 -21.27 -17.51
N VAL A 136 -3.26 -22.57 -17.60
CA VAL A 136 -2.32 -23.54 -18.18
C VAL A 136 -2.67 -23.79 -19.64
N ARG A 137 -1.66 -23.76 -20.50
CA ARG A 137 -1.79 -24.09 -21.93
C ARG A 137 -0.96 -25.32 -22.28
N ALA A 138 -1.47 -26.07 -23.23
CA ALA A 138 -0.72 -27.14 -23.86
C ALA A 138 -0.80 -27.00 -25.39
N ARG A 139 0.25 -27.39 -26.10
CA ARG A 139 0.29 -27.37 -27.56
C ARG A 139 0.82 -28.71 -28.11
N ALA A 140 0.06 -29.31 -29.00
CA ALA A 140 0.45 -30.55 -29.71
C ALA A 140 -0.05 -30.50 -31.14
N ASP A 141 0.74 -31.00 -32.11
CA ASP A 141 0.41 -31.01 -33.54
C ASP A 141 -0.05 -29.65 -34.11
N GLY A 142 0.48 -28.53 -33.54
CA GLY A 142 0.09 -27.16 -33.93
C GLY A 142 -1.26 -26.70 -33.38
N ILE A 143 -1.93 -27.51 -32.55
CA ILE A 143 -3.19 -27.20 -31.89
C ILE A 143 -2.89 -26.82 -30.45
N GLU A 144 -3.51 -25.70 -29.98
CA GLU A 144 -3.40 -25.24 -28.60
C GLU A 144 -4.70 -25.53 -27.86
N GLY A 145 -4.56 -25.94 -26.60
CA GLY A 145 -5.65 -26.10 -25.64
C GLY A 145 -5.29 -25.37 -24.34
N THR A 146 -6.28 -24.86 -23.64
CA THR A 146 -6.12 -24.18 -22.35
C THR A 146 -7.02 -24.78 -21.29
N THR A 147 -6.62 -24.68 -20.04
CA THR A 147 -7.44 -24.96 -18.86
C THR A 147 -7.04 -24.02 -17.73
N THR A 148 -7.85 -23.94 -16.68
CA THR A 148 -7.50 -23.19 -15.48
C THR A 148 -7.15 -24.14 -14.34
N VAL A 149 -6.22 -23.71 -13.48
CA VAL A 149 -5.91 -24.34 -12.20
C VAL A 149 -6.07 -23.28 -11.12
N ARG A 150 -7.10 -23.43 -10.29
CA ARG A 150 -7.31 -22.57 -9.13
C ARG A 150 -6.49 -23.11 -7.96
N VAL A 151 -5.52 -22.34 -7.51
CA VAL A 151 -4.70 -22.65 -6.33
C VAL A 151 -5.35 -21.99 -5.10
N VAL A 152 -5.77 -22.83 -4.15
CA VAL A 152 -6.25 -22.42 -2.83
C VAL A 152 -5.11 -22.67 -1.85
N LEU A 153 -4.66 -21.61 -1.16
CA LEU A 153 -3.49 -21.69 -0.31
C LEU A 153 -3.88 -21.71 1.17
N GLU A 154 -3.47 -22.76 1.88
CA GLU A 154 -3.71 -22.89 3.32
C GLU A 154 -2.41 -22.80 4.11
N GLU A 155 -2.42 -22.00 5.17
CA GLU A 155 -1.31 -21.92 6.11
C GLU A 155 -1.80 -22.08 7.54
N THR A 156 -1.03 -22.86 8.32
CA THR A 156 -1.35 -23.12 9.74
C THR A 156 -0.12 -22.87 10.59
N ILE A 157 -0.25 -21.96 11.56
CA ILE A 157 0.84 -21.52 12.43
C ILE A 157 0.45 -21.74 13.90
N SER A 158 1.30 -22.43 14.64
CA SER A 158 1.16 -22.56 16.09
C SER A 158 2.01 -21.50 16.79
N LEU A 159 1.36 -20.47 17.33
CA LEU A 159 2.00 -19.41 18.12
C LEU A 159 2.33 -19.88 19.55
N THR A 160 1.72 -20.99 19.99
CA THR A 160 1.96 -21.61 21.29
C THR A 160 2.02 -23.12 21.14
N ASP A 161 3.10 -23.73 21.58
CA ASP A 161 3.31 -25.17 21.52
C ASP A 161 2.15 -25.94 22.20
N GLY A 162 1.76 -27.06 21.59
CA GLY A 162 0.75 -27.97 22.14
C GLY A 162 -0.70 -27.53 21.94
N VAL A 163 -0.95 -26.54 21.08
CA VAL A 163 -2.30 -26.21 20.60
C VAL A 163 -2.38 -26.56 19.12
N SER A 164 -3.42 -27.29 18.75
CA SER A 164 -3.61 -27.80 17.38
C SER A 164 -5.10 -28.01 17.06
N GLU A 165 -5.42 -28.35 15.83
CA GLU A 165 -6.79 -28.67 15.39
C GLU A 165 -7.47 -29.73 16.26
N ALA A 166 -6.72 -30.67 16.81
CA ALA A 166 -7.24 -31.72 17.69
C ALA A 166 -7.92 -31.17 18.98
N ASP A 167 -7.61 -29.95 19.38
CA ASP A 167 -8.23 -29.30 20.54
C ASP A 167 -9.62 -28.72 20.28
N PHE A 168 -10.04 -28.63 19.01
CA PHE A 168 -11.28 -27.98 18.57
C PHE A 168 -12.26 -28.96 17.92
N THR A 169 -12.15 -30.26 18.24
CA THR A 169 -12.99 -31.33 17.69
C THR A 169 -14.31 -31.55 18.45
N GLY A 170 -14.56 -30.81 19.56
CA GLY A 170 -15.76 -30.87 20.34
C GLY A 170 -16.99 -30.25 19.64
N PRO A 171 -18.19 -30.43 20.22
CA PRO A 171 -19.37 -29.80 19.65
C PRO A 171 -19.34 -28.28 19.76
N VAL A 172 -19.88 -27.61 18.75
CA VAL A 172 -19.99 -26.13 18.78
C VAL A 172 -21.04 -25.74 19.82
N SER A 173 -20.67 -24.86 20.73
CA SER A 173 -21.55 -24.37 21.81
C SER A 173 -22.67 -23.49 21.25
N ALA A 174 -23.88 -23.62 21.83
CA ALA A 174 -24.96 -22.70 21.54
C ALA A 174 -24.84 -21.37 22.32
N SER A 175 -23.92 -21.28 23.26
CA SER A 175 -23.63 -20.04 24.01
C SER A 175 -22.79 -19.08 23.17
N PRO A 176 -22.89 -17.75 23.43
CA PRO A 176 -22.05 -16.78 22.74
C PRO A 176 -20.57 -17.14 22.83
N GLY A 177 -19.84 -16.93 21.74
CA GLY A 177 -18.40 -17.08 21.66
C GLY A 177 -17.63 -15.93 22.35
N PRO A 178 -16.30 -15.95 22.27
CA PRO A 178 -15.44 -14.87 22.75
C PRO A 178 -15.75 -13.56 22.04
N VAL A 179 -15.63 -12.42 22.73
CA VAL A 179 -15.86 -11.11 22.12
C VAL A 179 -14.57 -10.63 21.48
N VAL A 180 -14.58 -10.43 20.16
CA VAL A 180 -13.46 -9.78 19.46
C VAL A 180 -13.46 -8.31 19.83
N LEU A 181 -12.35 -7.82 20.38
CA LEU A 181 -12.14 -6.44 20.79
C LEU A 181 -11.47 -5.62 19.69
N TYR A 182 -10.65 -6.26 18.88
CA TYR A 182 -9.92 -5.66 17.76
C TYR A 182 -9.51 -6.75 16.75
N PRO A 183 -9.60 -6.49 15.43
CA PRO A 183 -10.19 -5.30 14.81
C PRO A 183 -11.71 -5.23 14.97
N ALA A 184 -12.30 -4.09 14.61
CA ALA A 184 -13.74 -3.97 14.56
C ALA A 184 -14.32 -4.77 13.37
N ASP A 185 -15.57 -5.23 13.51
CA ASP A 185 -16.31 -5.84 12.42
C ASP A 185 -16.50 -4.85 11.25
N ASP A 186 -16.42 -5.33 10.01
CA ASP A 186 -16.59 -4.54 8.78
C ASP A 186 -15.46 -3.50 8.53
N VAL A 187 -14.27 -3.74 9.12
CA VAL A 187 -13.10 -2.89 8.89
C VAL A 187 -12.57 -3.06 7.45
N VAL A 188 -12.20 -1.96 6.82
CA VAL A 188 -11.47 -1.96 5.54
C VAL A 188 -10.01 -1.72 5.79
N ILE A 189 -9.13 -2.55 5.22
CA ILE A 189 -7.68 -2.41 5.31
C ILE A 189 -7.06 -2.36 3.89
N PRO A 190 -5.94 -1.64 3.69
CA PRO A 190 -5.22 -1.66 2.42
C PRO A 190 -4.55 -3.02 2.17
N SER A 191 -4.36 -3.37 0.89
CA SER A 191 -3.84 -4.68 0.48
C SER A 191 -2.41 -4.98 0.97
N ASN A 192 -1.62 -3.96 1.25
CA ASN A 192 -0.26 -4.09 1.76
C ASN A 192 -0.12 -3.85 3.27
N LEU A 193 -1.21 -3.79 4.04
CA LEU A 193 -1.10 -3.50 5.47
C LEU A 193 -0.24 -4.54 6.18
N ALA A 194 0.69 -4.08 7.02
CA ALA A 194 1.45 -4.95 7.91
C ALA A 194 0.54 -5.70 8.88
N SER A 195 1.01 -6.86 9.37
CA SER A 195 0.20 -7.76 10.21
C SER A 195 -0.40 -7.05 11.41
N ILE A 196 -1.72 -7.21 11.59
CA ILE A 196 -2.48 -6.64 12.71
C ILE A 196 -2.54 -7.60 13.90
N LEU A 197 -2.65 -7.03 15.10
CA LEU A 197 -2.79 -7.80 16.33
C LEU A 197 -4.27 -8.01 16.67
N PHE A 198 -4.81 -9.19 16.43
CA PHE A 198 -6.16 -9.57 16.86
C PHE A 198 -6.23 -9.70 18.38
N GLN A 199 -7.27 -9.17 19.01
CA GLN A 199 -7.45 -9.18 20.46
C GLN A 199 -8.90 -9.52 20.82
N TRP A 200 -9.13 -10.28 21.89
CA TRP A 200 -10.47 -10.71 22.32
C TRP A 200 -10.59 -10.94 23.82
N ASP A 201 -11.80 -10.82 24.35
CA ASP A 201 -12.09 -11.24 25.72
C ASP A 201 -12.16 -12.78 25.76
N LYS A 202 -11.15 -13.38 26.40
CA LYS A 202 -10.94 -14.82 26.44
C LYS A 202 -11.94 -15.53 27.35
N VAL A 203 -12.51 -16.64 26.88
CA VAL A 203 -13.49 -17.45 27.62
C VAL A 203 -13.01 -18.89 27.87
N ARG A 204 -12.00 -19.40 27.12
CA ARG A 204 -11.41 -20.73 27.24
C ARG A 204 -9.88 -20.68 27.19
N SER A 205 -9.23 -21.83 27.48
CA SER A 205 -7.77 -21.89 27.64
C SER A 205 -7.01 -21.87 26.33
N LYS A 206 -7.59 -22.35 25.22
CA LYS A 206 -6.99 -22.45 23.89
C LYS A 206 -7.83 -21.70 22.88
N ALA A 207 -7.19 -21.09 21.90
CA ALA A 207 -7.82 -20.35 20.82
C ALA A 207 -7.29 -20.77 19.46
N LYS A 208 -8.18 -20.80 18.48
CA LYS A 208 -7.93 -20.94 17.05
C LYS A 208 -8.53 -19.73 16.35
N LEU A 209 -7.70 -18.94 15.69
CA LEU A 209 -8.10 -17.84 14.85
C LEU A 209 -7.89 -18.26 13.39
N THR A 210 -8.95 -18.27 12.60
CA THR A 210 -8.90 -18.61 11.17
C THR A 210 -9.40 -17.43 10.36
N LEU A 211 -8.55 -16.94 9.47
CA LEU A 211 -8.91 -15.98 8.43
C LEU A 211 -9.22 -16.78 7.17
N THR A 212 -10.40 -16.61 6.62
CA THR A 212 -10.85 -17.33 5.43
C THR A 212 -11.22 -16.32 4.35
N GLY A 213 -10.56 -16.40 3.23
CA GLY A 213 -10.87 -15.64 2.04
C GLY A 213 -11.29 -16.53 0.87
N VAL A 214 -11.43 -15.94 -0.32
CA VAL A 214 -11.90 -16.65 -1.51
C VAL A 214 -10.94 -17.76 -1.94
N ASP A 215 -9.63 -17.54 -1.89
CA ASP A 215 -8.60 -18.46 -2.38
C ASP A 215 -7.66 -19.00 -1.29
N GLY A 216 -8.11 -19.05 -0.04
CA GLY A 216 -7.32 -19.68 1.01
C GLY A 216 -7.71 -19.35 2.44
N ALA A 217 -6.90 -19.87 3.36
CA ALA A 217 -7.07 -19.66 4.78
C ALA A 217 -5.72 -19.56 5.52
N LEU A 218 -5.67 -18.67 6.50
CA LEU A 218 -4.57 -18.56 7.47
C LEU A 218 -5.10 -18.89 8.86
N THR A 219 -4.57 -19.94 9.48
CA THR A 219 -4.99 -20.41 10.80
C THR A 219 -3.89 -20.25 11.84
N LEU A 220 -4.22 -19.59 12.96
CA LEU A 220 -3.30 -19.36 14.08
C LEU A 220 -3.82 -20.08 15.33
N PHE A 221 -2.93 -20.83 16.00
CA PHE A 221 -3.22 -21.46 17.29
C PHE A 221 -2.49 -20.77 18.43
N THR A 222 -3.17 -20.48 19.54
CA THR A 222 -2.58 -19.83 20.70
C THR A 222 -3.29 -20.17 22.01
N THR A 223 -2.59 -19.92 23.14
CA THR A 223 -3.21 -19.89 24.48
C THR A 223 -3.40 -18.47 25.00
N ALA A 224 -2.99 -17.44 24.24
CA ALA A 224 -3.16 -16.04 24.63
C ALA A 224 -4.59 -15.51 24.36
N ASP A 225 -4.86 -14.29 24.76
CA ASP A 225 -6.06 -13.51 24.49
C ASP A 225 -5.90 -12.62 23.23
N ARG A 226 -4.88 -12.92 22.43
CA ARG A 226 -4.50 -12.19 21.23
C ARG A 226 -3.66 -13.06 20.30
N ALA A 227 -3.65 -12.72 19.02
CA ALA A 227 -2.83 -13.37 18.00
C ALA A 227 -2.40 -12.36 16.92
N GLN A 228 -1.15 -12.47 16.49
CA GLN A 228 -0.62 -11.75 15.35
C GLN A 228 0.11 -12.75 14.46
N ALA A 229 -0.22 -12.79 13.18
CA ALA A 229 0.49 -13.63 12.23
C ALA A 229 1.92 -13.07 12.01
N PRO A 230 2.92 -13.93 11.74
CA PRO A 230 4.16 -13.46 11.15
C PRO A 230 3.90 -12.63 9.90
N ASN A 231 4.66 -11.56 9.69
CA ASN A 231 4.34 -10.60 8.63
C ASN A 231 4.41 -11.23 7.23
N ASP A 232 5.31 -12.19 7.00
CA ASP A 232 5.43 -12.89 5.73
C ASP A 232 4.17 -13.75 5.45
N ALA A 233 3.71 -14.56 6.40
CA ALA A 233 2.50 -15.34 6.30
C ALA A 233 1.25 -14.46 6.09
N TRP A 234 1.19 -13.33 6.79
CA TRP A 234 0.14 -12.34 6.61
C TRP A 234 0.12 -11.77 5.20
N ARG A 235 1.27 -11.36 4.66
CA ARG A 235 1.39 -10.83 3.29
C ARG A 235 1.03 -11.87 2.23
N THR A 236 1.54 -13.10 2.36
CA THR A 236 1.19 -14.22 1.47
C THR A 236 -0.32 -14.43 1.43
N PHE A 237 -0.99 -14.38 2.58
CA PHE A 237 -2.44 -14.49 2.64
C PHE A 237 -3.13 -13.30 1.97
N LEU A 238 -2.74 -12.04 2.26
CA LEU A 238 -3.40 -10.85 1.70
C LEU A 238 -3.30 -10.79 0.17
N VAL A 239 -2.14 -11.11 -0.41
CA VAL A 239 -1.92 -11.04 -1.87
C VAL A 239 -2.91 -11.90 -2.65
N GLY A 240 -3.36 -13.04 -2.08
CA GLY A 240 -4.39 -13.88 -2.70
C GLY A 240 -5.83 -13.36 -2.57
N HIS A 241 -6.06 -12.25 -1.83
CA HIS A 241 -7.41 -11.81 -1.47
C HIS A 241 -7.68 -10.32 -1.74
N ILE A 242 -6.86 -9.68 -2.58
CA ILE A 242 -6.99 -8.25 -2.93
C ILE A 242 -8.40 -7.97 -3.47
N GLY A 243 -9.07 -6.94 -2.93
CA GLY A 243 -10.40 -6.53 -3.33
C GLY A 243 -11.54 -7.44 -2.88
N THR A 244 -11.29 -8.36 -1.94
CA THR A 244 -12.30 -9.30 -1.45
C THR A 244 -12.57 -9.15 0.05
N SER A 245 -13.59 -9.86 0.54
CA SER A 245 -13.90 -9.96 1.96
C SER A 245 -13.21 -11.17 2.58
N ILE A 246 -12.79 -11.01 3.81
CA ILE A 246 -12.15 -12.03 4.65
C ILE A 246 -13.03 -12.24 5.88
N THR A 247 -13.47 -13.46 6.11
CA THR A 247 -14.17 -13.82 7.34
C THR A 247 -13.16 -14.30 8.39
N VAL A 248 -13.12 -13.65 9.53
CA VAL A 248 -12.28 -14.00 10.66
C VAL A 248 -13.09 -14.80 11.66
N THR A 249 -12.75 -16.07 11.84
CA THR A 249 -13.40 -16.98 12.79
C THR A 249 -12.51 -17.21 14.00
N LEU A 250 -12.95 -16.79 15.17
CA LEU A 250 -12.30 -17.05 16.44
C LEU A 250 -13.02 -18.18 17.16
N SER A 251 -12.33 -19.29 17.42
CA SER A 251 -12.83 -20.45 18.16
C SER A 251 -12.01 -20.65 19.42
N GLU A 252 -12.67 -20.86 20.57
CA GLU A 252 -12.02 -21.19 21.83
C GLU A 252 -12.54 -22.51 22.42
N SER A 253 -11.63 -23.29 23.01
CA SER A 253 -11.92 -24.57 23.64
C SER A 253 -10.93 -24.84 24.80
N ASP A 254 -11.26 -25.77 25.68
CA ASP A 254 -10.33 -26.30 26.68
C ASP A 254 -9.60 -27.57 26.17
N GLY A 255 -9.92 -28.02 24.95
CA GLY A 255 -9.36 -29.24 24.35
C GLY A 255 -10.00 -30.52 24.82
N GLY A 256 -9.48 -31.66 24.34
CA GLY A 256 -9.95 -32.98 24.80
C GLY A 256 -11.42 -33.31 24.45
N GLY A 257 -11.98 -32.71 23.39
CA GLY A 257 -13.39 -32.89 23.00
C GLY A 257 -14.36 -31.98 23.75
N ALA A 258 -13.88 -30.99 24.48
CA ALA A 258 -14.71 -29.95 25.12
C ALA A 258 -15.47 -29.10 24.09
N GLU A 259 -16.56 -28.45 24.53
CA GLU A 259 -17.27 -27.50 23.64
C GLU A 259 -16.37 -26.43 23.04
N VAL A 260 -16.68 -26.08 21.81
CA VAL A 260 -16.01 -25.03 21.04
C VAL A 260 -16.93 -23.81 20.99
N PHE A 261 -16.45 -22.67 21.46
CA PHE A 261 -17.11 -21.37 21.44
C PHE A 261 -16.60 -20.55 20.28
N THR A 262 -17.48 -20.07 19.41
CA THR A 262 -17.09 -19.44 18.15
C THR A 262 -17.72 -18.07 17.99
N SER A 263 -16.95 -17.12 17.48
CA SER A 263 -17.38 -15.79 17.01
C SER A 263 -16.79 -15.49 15.65
N THR A 264 -17.46 -14.66 14.89
CA THR A 264 -17.00 -14.21 13.56
C THR A 264 -17.08 -12.69 13.45
N ILE A 265 -16.15 -12.12 12.71
CA ILE A 265 -16.20 -10.76 12.17
C ILE A 265 -15.77 -10.80 10.69
N ASP A 266 -16.20 -9.82 9.94
CA ASP A 266 -15.76 -9.64 8.57
C ASP A 266 -14.76 -8.49 8.45
N MET A 267 -13.82 -8.62 7.53
CA MET A 267 -12.84 -7.62 7.13
C MET A 267 -12.87 -7.49 5.61
N HIS A 268 -12.58 -6.30 5.09
CA HIS A 268 -12.53 -6.07 3.66
C HIS A 268 -11.13 -5.62 3.26
N LEU A 269 -10.61 -6.18 2.19
CA LEU A 269 -9.32 -5.80 1.64
C LEU A 269 -9.54 -4.85 0.47
N ALA A 270 -8.94 -3.68 0.51
CA ALA A 270 -9.01 -2.72 -0.59
C ALA A 270 -8.39 -3.27 -1.88
N ASN A 271 -8.77 -2.70 -3.02
CA ASN A 271 -8.31 -3.13 -4.35
C ASN A 271 -6.85 -2.77 -4.64
N ALA A 272 -6.19 -2.01 -3.78
CA ALA A 272 -4.82 -1.56 -3.98
C ALA A 272 -4.10 -1.32 -2.65
N ASP A 273 -2.80 -1.15 -2.76
CA ASP A 273 -1.90 -0.78 -1.69
C ASP A 273 -2.15 0.67 -1.22
N LEU A 274 -1.87 0.93 0.04
CA LEU A 274 -1.68 2.27 0.57
C LEU A 274 -0.21 2.64 0.36
N THR A 275 0.07 3.43 -0.67
CA THR A 275 1.44 3.77 -1.08
C THR A 275 2.04 4.92 -0.29
N SER A 276 1.19 5.70 0.39
CA SER A 276 1.62 6.80 1.24
C SER A 276 2.08 6.31 2.61
N SER A 277 3.10 6.97 3.14
CA SER A 277 3.54 6.81 4.53
C SER A 277 2.70 7.67 5.46
N VAL A 278 2.58 7.25 6.73
CA VAL A 278 1.96 8.06 7.78
C VAL A 278 3.07 8.67 8.65
N TYR A 279 3.08 9.98 8.75
CA TYR A 279 3.96 10.76 9.63
C TYR A 279 3.17 11.20 10.85
N TYR A 280 3.70 11.02 12.04
CA TYR A 280 3.02 11.45 13.26
C TYR A 280 3.99 11.94 14.32
N TRP A 281 3.50 12.74 15.25
CA TRP A 281 4.25 13.22 16.40
C TRP A 281 4.19 12.20 17.55
N ALA A 282 5.33 11.61 17.89
CA ALA A 282 5.50 10.72 19.06
C ALA A 282 6.00 11.57 20.24
N VAL A 283 5.09 11.93 21.16
CA VAL A 283 5.34 12.89 22.23
C VAL A 283 6.48 12.45 23.14
N ASP A 284 6.44 11.21 23.60
CA ASP A 284 7.42 10.68 24.55
C ASP A 284 8.80 10.44 23.90
N VAL A 285 8.83 10.28 22.57
CA VAL A 285 10.07 10.19 21.78
C VAL A 285 10.63 11.59 21.50
N GLY A 286 9.77 12.61 21.48
CA GLY A 286 10.13 13.99 21.14
C GLY A 286 10.49 14.19 19.66
N SER A 287 10.00 13.30 18.78
CA SER A 287 10.32 13.30 17.34
C SER A 287 9.10 13.02 16.48
N ILE A 288 9.18 13.44 15.21
CA ILE A 288 8.26 12.99 14.16
C ILE A 288 8.70 11.60 13.73
N VAL A 289 7.74 10.72 13.58
CA VAL A 289 7.94 9.32 13.21
C VAL A 289 7.20 9.05 11.91
N ARG A 290 7.83 8.32 10.99
CA ARG A 290 7.22 7.81 9.77
C ARG A 290 6.96 6.32 9.91
N ILE A 291 5.81 5.86 9.48
CA ILE A 291 5.46 4.45 9.29
C ILE A 291 4.91 4.24 7.88
N ASP A 292 5.43 3.26 7.18
CA ASP A 292 4.89 2.76 5.92
C ASP A 292 3.82 1.69 6.22
N ALA A 293 2.76 1.61 5.41
CA ALA A 293 1.64 0.71 5.67
C ALA A 293 2.06 -0.77 5.76
N ASP A 294 3.08 -1.16 5.01
CA ASP A 294 3.62 -2.51 4.91
C ASP A 294 4.71 -2.82 5.97
N SER A 295 4.97 -1.90 6.91
CA SER A 295 6.05 -2.02 7.90
C SER A 295 5.54 -2.04 9.33
N LEU A 296 6.17 -2.85 10.17
CA LEU A 296 6.01 -2.82 11.63
C LEU A 296 7.12 -1.98 12.32
N GLU A 297 8.04 -1.41 11.54
CA GLU A 297 9.21 -0.70 12.04
C GLU A 297 9.04 0.81 11.84
N PRO A 298 8.80 1.56 12.93
CA PRO A 298 8.68 3.01 12.84
C PRO A 298 10.06 3.66 12.65
N ILE A 299 10.12 4.66 11.78
CA ILE A 299 11.33 5.42 11.48
C ILE A 299 11.24 6.78 12.17
N ALA A 300 12.02 7.00 13.22
CA ALA A 300 12.14 8.32 13.83
C ALA A 300 12.98 9.24 12.95
N LEU A 301 12.44 10.40 12.62
CA LEU A 301 13.09 11.35 11.72
C LEU A 301 14.12 12.20 12.49
N ASP A 302 15.36 12.19 12.03
CA ASP A 302 16.44 13.01 12.56
C ASP A 302 16.47 14.37 11.86
N ILE A 303 15.52 15.24 12.19
CA ILE A 303 15.49 16.60 11.66
C ILE A 303 16.63 17.41 12.32
N PRO A 304 17.56 17.95 11.53
CA PRO A 304 18.72 18.66 12.06
C PRO A 304 18.32 19.83 12.97
N PHE A 305 19.09 20.01 14.03
CA PHE A 305 18.91 21.12 14.97
C PHE A 305 19.87 22.29 14.71
N ASP A 306 20.78 22.14 13.75
CA ASP A 306 21.78 23.15 13.40
C ASP A 306 21.50 23.77 12.01
N PRO A 307 21.52 25.10 11.89
CA PRO A 307 21.89 26.03 12.94
C PRO A 307 20.74 26.29 13.92
N ALA A 308 20.99 26.03 15.19
CA ALA A 308 20.05 26.42 16.24
C ALA A 308 19.77 27.92 16.14
N PRO A 309 18.50 28.33 16.27
CA PRO A 309 18.15 29.74 16.21
C PRO A 309 18.90 30.55 17.28
N GLU A 310 19.58 31.60 16.87
CA GLU A 310 20.24 32.51 17.80
C GLU A 310 19.20 33.05 18.80
N GLY A 311 19.39 32.77 20.09
CA GLY A 311 18.49 33.18 21.17
C GLY A 311 17.32 32.25 21.49
N ALA A 312 17.19 31.10 20.84
CA ALA A 312 16.06 30.18 21.03
C ALA A 312 16.37 29.01 21.98
N VAL A 313 17.41 29.10 22.79
CA VAL A 313 17.70 28.12 23.83
C VAL A 313 17.02 28.57 25.12
N PRO A 314 15.90 27.93 25.55
CA PRO A 314 15.42 28.14 26.90
C PRO A 314 16.52 27.70 27.89
N ALA A 315 16.91 28.57 28.81
CA ALA A 315 17.89 28.23 29.82
C ALA A 315 17.41 27.00 30.62
N GLY A 316 17.99 25.82 30.37
CA GLY A 316 17.81 24.59 31.14
C GLY A 316 16.78 23.59 30.64
N GLY A 317 16.27 23.70 29.41
CA GLY A 317 15.29 22.74 28.84
C GLY A 317 15.88 21.79 27.79
N GLU A 318 15.36 20.59 27.72
CA GLU A 318 15.66 19.63 26.69
C GLU A 318 15.27 20.18 25.30
N GLN A 319 16.25 20.29 24.40
CA GLN A 319 16.14 21.03 23.14
C GLN A 319 15.71 20.14 21.95
N THR A 320 14.92 19.13 22.21
CA THR A 320 14.63 18.09 21.19
C THR A 320 13.27 18.24 20.50
N CYS A 321 12.41 19.17 20.94
CA CYS A 321 11.07 19.29 20.39
C CYS A 321 11.06 19.90 18.97
N ARG A 322 10.69 19.10 17.98
CA ARG A 322 10.34 19.50 16.62
C ARG A 322 8.89 19.09 16.40
N ALA A 323 7.99 20.05 16.43
CA ALA A 323 6.55 19.81 16.46
C ALA A 323 5.80 20.62 15.39
N CYS A 324 4.47 20.58 15.43
CA CYS A 324 3.61 21.32 14.52
C CYS A 324 3.98 21.07 13.05
N HIS A 325 4.26 19.82 12.71
CA HIS A 325 4.65 19.46 11.37
C HIS A 325 3.44 19.37 10.44
N SER A 326 3.68 19.57 9.16
CA SER A 326 2.77 19.34 8.03
C SER A 326 3.60 19.03 6.79
N LEU A 327 3.02 18.29 5.87
CA LEU A 327 3.72 17.87 4.66
C LEU A 327 3.07 18.48 3.42
N SER A 328 3.86 18.71 2.38
CA SER A 328 3.34 18.90 1.04
C SER A 328 2.79 17.58 0.53
N ALA A 329 1.81 17.57 -0.36
CA ALA A 329 1.18 16.35 -0.80
C ALA A 329 2.01 15.53 -1.78
N ASP A 330 2.94 16.15 -2.47
CA ASP A 330 4.02 15.45 -3.16
C ASP A 330 4.97 14.73 -2.17
N GLY A 331 4.81 14.98 -0.86
CA GLY A 331 5.62 14.39 0.19
C GLY A 331 7.05 14.93 0.26
N GLN A 332 7.43 15.87 -0.59
CA GLN A 332 8.83 16.31 -0.69
C GLN A 332 9.22 17.34 0.37
N ARG A 333 8.26 18.07 0.93
CA ARG A 333 8.52 19.14 1.91
C ARG A 333 7.75 18.91 3.19
N MET A 334 8.43 19.10 4.32
CA MET A 334 7.81 19.13 5.63
C MET A 334 8.07 20.46 6.33
N ALA A 335 7.00 21.20 6.62
CA ALA A 335 7.07 22.36 7.49
C ALA A 335 6.93 21.92 8.95
N PHE A 336 7.62 22.56 9.87
CA PHE A 336 7.58 22.24 11.30
C PHE A 336 7.97 23.45 12.13
N THR A 337 7.83 23.36 13.46
CA THR A 337 8.33 24.36 14.39
C THR A 337 9.32 23.76 15.38
N TYR A 338 10.34 24.52 15.71
CA TYR A 338 11.20 24.25 16.86
C TYR A 338 10.52 24.71 18.15
N PHE A 339 10.62 23.94 19.21
CA PHE A 339 10.13 24.26 20.55
C PHE A 339 8.60 24.40 20.69
N GLY A 340 7.83 23.89 19.75
CA GLY A 340 6.36 23.95 19.80
C GLY A 340 5.75 25.17 19.12
N GLY A 341 4.46 25.39 19.36
CA GLY A 341 3.70 26.46 18.72
C GLY A 341 4.25 27.85 18.95
N ASN A 342 4.12 28.74 17.95
CA ASN A 342 4.74 30.07 17.89
C ASN A 342 6.27 30.05 17.98
N GLY A 343 6.86 28.89 17.79
CA GLY A 343 8.29 28.72 17.71
C GLY A 343 8.85 29.16 16.36
N PRO A 344 10.17 29.13 16.27
CA PRO A 344 10.84 29.29 14.99
C PRO A 344 10.42 28.20 14.03
N GLY A 345 10.07 28.59 12.80
CA GLY A 345 9.66 27.64 11.76
C GLY A 345 10.82 27.10 10.96
N GLY A 346 10.71 25.89 10.47
CA GLY A 346 11.62 25.25 9.55
C GLY A 346 10.88 24.51 8.45
N VAL A 347 11.55 24.30 7.32
CA VAL A 347 11.11 23.43 6.24
C VAL A 347 12.27 22.52 5.89
N VAL A 348 12.04 21.22 5.84
CA VAL A 348 13.01 20.22 5.41
C VAL A 348 12.54 19.54 4.15
N ASP A 349 13.48 19.06 3.37
CA ASP A 349 13.29 18.08 2.32
C ASP A 349 13.16 16.70 2.95
N THR A 350 12.08 15.99 2.65
CA THR A 350 11.76 14.71 3.31
C THR A 350 12.63 13.54 2.82
N ALA A 351 13.15 13.61 1.61
CA ALA A 351 14.01 12.58 1.06
C ALA A 351 15.42 12.64 1.68
N SER A 352 15.96 13.84 1.85
CA SER A 352 17.33 14.01 2.34
C SER A 352 17.43 14.22 3.85
N MET A 353 16.41 14.84 4.46
CA MET A 353 16.40 15.29 5.89
C MET A 353 17.70 16.02 6.32
N SER A 354 18.51 16.41 5.36
CA SER A 354 19.93 16.77 5.58
C SER A 354 20.14 18.15 6.19
N ALA A 355 19.25 19.10 5.92
CA ALA A 355 19.28 20.43 6.50
C ALA A 355 17.95 21.16 6.28
N PRO A 356 17.47 21.95 7.21
CA PRO A 356 16.32 22.80 6.97
C PRO A 356 16.59 23.79 5.82
N VAL A 357 15.72 23.76 4.81
CA VAL A 357 15.77 24.72 3.68
C VAL A 357 15.47 26.12 4.19
N VAL A 358 14.58 26.23 5.18
CA VAL A 358 14.22 27.47 5.85
C VAL A 358 14.59 27.34 7.31
N VAL A 359 15.43 28.22 7.83
CA VAL A 359 15.79 28.28 9.23
C VAL A 359 15.50 29.68 9.77
N ASN A 360 14.74 29.66 10.75
CA ASN A 360 14.57 30.45 11.90
C ASN A 360 15.35 31.76 12.03
N ARG A 361 14.58 32.82 11.90
CA ARG A 361 14.84 34.12 12.50
C ARG A 361 13.51 34.57 13.11
N ASP A 362 13.53 35.58 14.03
CA ASP A 362 12.32 36.08 14.69
C ASP A 362 11.16 36.43 13.76
N ALA A 363 11.45 36.79 12.51
CA ALA A 363 10.45 37.07 11.48
C ALA A 363 9.81 35.81 10.84
N ARG A 364 10.33 34.61 11.12
CA ARG A 364 9.90 33.34 10.50
C ARG A 364 9.29 32.40 11.52
N ARG A 365 8.50 32.91 12.42
CA ARG A 365 7.72 32.16 13.39
C ARG A 365 6.36 31.83 12.82
N TRP A 366 5.84 30.66 13.15
CA TRP A 366 4.44 30.30 12.96
C TRP A 366 3.95 29.36 14.03
N ASN A 367 2.64 29.19 14.09
CA ASN A 367 1.98 28.24 14.96
C ASN A 367 1.58 27.01 14.17
N PHE A 368 0.85 27.23 13.07
CA PHE A 368 0.50 26.23 12.07
C PHE A 368 0.94 26.76 10.72
N ALA A 369 1.39 25.85 9.88
CA ALA A 369 1.72 26.15 8.51
C ALA A 369 1.16 25.05 7.62
N ALA A 370 0.55 25.44 6.52
CA ALA A 370 0.12 24.56 5.46
C ALA A 370 1.00 24.85 4.24
N PRO A 371 1.91 23.93 3.84
CA PRO A 371 2.61 24.07 2.58
C PRO A 371 1.63 23.98 1.40
N SER A 372 1.88 24.64 0.28
CA SER A 372 1.18 24.38 -0.96
C SER A 372 1.53 22.99 -1.50
N PRO A 373 0.87 22.49 -2.54
CA PRO A 373 1.03 21.18 -3.10
C PRO A 373 2.46 20.69 -3.28
N ASN A 374 3.27 21.49 -3.89
CA ASN A 374 4.70 21.26 -4.14
C ASN A 374 5.60 21.90 -3.05
N GLY A 375 5.00 22.41 -1.96
CA GLY A 375 5.72 23.07 -0.88
C GLY A 375 6.41 24.39 -1.27
N SER A 376 6.11 24.97 -2.42
CA SER A 376 6.69 26.24 -2.89
C SER A 376 6.20 27.45 -2.08
N LEU A 377 5.00 27.36 -1.54
CA LEU A 377 4.36 28.36 -0.67
C LEU A 377 3.98 27.74 0.68
N LEU A 378 3.82 28.59 1.68
CA LEU A 378 3.33 28.24 3.02
C LEU A 378 2.24 29.23 3.44
N LEU A 379 1.04 28.76 3.73
CA LEU A 379 0.02 29.55 4.43
C LEU A 379 0.21 29.31 5.93
N ALA A 380 0.73 30.32 6.63
CA ALA A 380 1.16 30.14 8.01
C ALA A 380 0.44 31.07 8.99
N ASN A 381 0.01 30.54 10.14
CA ASN A 381 -0.48 31.31 11.25
C ASN A 381 0.67 31.98 12.01
N LEU A 382 0.61 33.31 12.11
CA LEU A 382 1.33 34.04 13.15
C LEU A 382 0.31 34.66 14.08
N GLY A 383 0.18 34.12 15.29
CA GLY A 383 -0.98 34.42 16.12
C GLY A 383 -2.28 34.01 15.43
N LYS A 384 -3.23 34.91 15.33
CA LYS A 384 -4.56 34.71 14.73
C LYS A 384 -4.70 35.27 13.31
N ARG A 385 -3.61 35.42 12.59
CA ARG A 385 -3.57 35.96 11.22
C ARG A 385 -2.79 35.01 10.33
N PHE A 386 -3.22 34.88 9.06
CA PHE A 386 -2.45 34.17 8.06
C PHE A 386 -1.49 35.09 7.33
N THR A 387 -0.29 34.59 7.14
CA THR A 387 0.70 35.14 6.22
C THR A 387 0.94 34.10 5.12
N LEU A 388 0.99 34.52 3.85
CA LEU A 388 1.49 33.65 2.78
C LEU A 388 2.99 33.85 2.68
N ARG A 389 3.74 32.73 2.63
CA ARG A 389 5.21 32.73 2.67
C ARG A 389 5.78 31.87 1.56
N SER A 390 7.01 32.18 1.16
CA SER A 390 7.81 31.30 0.34
C SER A 390 8.22 30.04 1.10
N GLY A 391 7.94 28.85 0.57
CA GLY A 391 8.40 27.58 1.10
C GLY A 391 9.91 27.39 1.00
N VAL A 392 10.58 28.15 0.12
CA VAL A 392 12.03 28.10 -0.07
C VAL A 392 12.79 29.02 0.88
N SER A 393 12.28 30.24 1.13
CA SER A 393 12.99 31.23 1.97
C SER A 393 12.32 31.48 3.33
N GLY A 394 11.04 31.11 3.49
CA GLY A 394 10.22 31.40 4.66
C GLY A 394 9.83 32.87 4.81
N ASP A 395 10.20 33.71 3.84
CA ASP A 395 9.86 35.13 3.86
C ASP A 395 8.41 35.34 3.44
N ILE A 396 7.75 36.37 3.99
CA ILE A 396 6.37 36.70 3.61
C ILE A 396 6.38 37.17 2.15
N VAL A 397 5.45 36.64 1.35
CA VAL A 397 5.21 37.13 -0.01
C VAL A 397 4.66 38.56 0.08
N PRO A 398 5.23 39.53 -0.62
CA PRO A 398 4.78 40.92 -0.53
C PRO A 398 3.29 41.08 -0.82
N GLY A 399 2.58 41.74 0.09
CA GLY A 399 1.13 41.94 0.02
C GLY A 399 0.30 40.89 0.73
N PHE A 400 0.92 39.87 1.31
CA PHE A 400 0.23 38.79 2.05
C PHE A 400 0.63 38.73 3.53
N GLU A 401 0.87 39.89 4.14
CA GLU A 401 1.16 40.04 5.58
C GLU A 401 -0.05 39.76 6.49
N ASP A 402 -1.26 39.89 5.93
CA ASP A 402 -2.54 39.53 6.55
C ASP A 402 -3.53 39.15 5.44
N VAL A 403 -3.59 37.83 5.14
CA VAL A 403 -4.30 37.32 3.97
C VAL A 403 -5.80 37.63 3.95
N PHE A 404 -6.48 37.55 5.10
CA PHE A 404 -7.94 37.66 5.15
C PHE A 404 -8.45 38.86 5.97
N GLY A 405 -7.64 39.51 6.79
CA GLY A 405 -8.02 40.69 7.59
C GLY A 405 -8.90 40.40 8.81
N PHE A 406 -9.18 39.15 9.15
CA PHE A 406 -9.94 38.76 10.36
C PHE A 406 -9.26 37.58 11.08
N ASP A 407 -9.78 37.18 12.25
CA ASP A 407 -9.18 36.17 13.11
C ASP A 407 -9.37 34.78 12.51
N VAL A 408 -8.27 34.07 12.18
CA VAL A 408 -8.22 32.76 11.50
C VAL A 408 -7.22 31.83 12.15
N ALA A 409 -7.43 30.50 11.95
CA ALA A 409 -6.55 29.46 12.42
C ALA A 409 -6.66 28.20 11.56
N HIS A 410 -5.71 27.26 11.72
CA HIS A 410 -5.71 25.93 11.15
C HIS A 410 -5.94 25.92 9.64
N PRO A 411 -4.98 26.42 8.85
CA PRO A 411 -5.08 26.39 7.39
C PRO A 411 -4.88 24.97 6.85
N ALA A 412 -5.51 24.65 5.73
CA ALA A 412 -5.35 23.42 4.93
C ALA A 412 -5.52 23.74 3.46
N PHE A 413 -4.55 23.44 2.65
CA PHE A 413 -4.71 23.50 1.21
C PHE A 413 -5.51 22.29 0.69
N ALA A 414 -6.20 22.37 -0.45
CA ALA A 414 -6.72 21.22 -1.18
C ALA A 414 -5.62 20.55 -2.02
N PRO A 415 -5.54 19.19 -2.15
CA PRO A 415 -4.59 18.51 -3.00
C PRO A 415 -4.54 19.02 -4.44
N THR A 416 -5.60 19.61 -4.91
CA THR A 416 -5.71 20.26 -6.21
C THR A 416 -5.02 21.64 -6.31
N GLY A 417 -4.52 22.21 -5.20
CA GLY A 417 -3.89 23.55 -5.18
C GLY A 417 -4.82 24.74 -5.44
N ASP A 418 -6.08 24.49 -5.76
CA ASP A 418 -7.03 25.51 -6.19
C ASP A 418 -7.80 26.21 -5.06
N ARG A 419 -7.69 25.69 -3.82
CA ARG A 419 -8.40 26.20 -2.65
C ARG A 419 -7.72 25.89 -1.33
N VAL A 420 -8.13 26.62 -0.27
CA VAL A 420 -7.72 26.38 1.11
C VAL A 420 -8.96 26.32 2.00
N ALA A 421 -8.95 25.38 2.94
CA ALA A 421 -9.88 25.35 4.06
C ALA A 421 -9.22 25.90 5.32
N PHE A 422 -9.99 26.55 6.19
CA PHE A 422 -9.50 27.06 7.46
C PHE A 422 -10.66 27.38 8.40
N VAL A 423 -10.36 27.66 9.66
CA VAL A 423 -11.36 28.16 10.61
C VAL A 423 -11.17 29.64 10.90
N GLY A 424 -12.28 30.33 11.10
CA GLY A 424 -12.28 31.79 11.32
C GLY A 424 -13.37 32.24 12.29
N ASP A 425 -13.46 33.53 12.54
CA ASP A 425 -14.36 34.16 13.54
C ASP A 425 -14.15 33.58 14.94
N LEU A 426 -12.89 33.48 15.35
CA LEU A 426 -12.50 32.83 16.58
C LEU A 426 -12.98 33.60 17.80
N SER A 427 -13.65 32.94 18.74
CA SER A 427 -14.13 33.58 19.98
C SER A 427 -14.23 32.57 21.14
N TRP A 428 -14.31 33.13 22.36
CA TRP A 428 -14.72 32.39 23.54
C TRP A 428 -16.24 32.27 23.64
N ALA A 429 -16.74 31.37 24.46
CA ALA A 429 -18.19 31.16 24.65
C ALA A 429 -18.92 32.40 25.17
N ASP A 430 -18.25 33.27 25.94
CA ASP A 430 -18.77 34.53 26.39
C ASP A 430 -18.73 35.65 25.33
N GLY A 431 -18.24 35.34 24.12
CA GLY A 431 -18.13 36.28 23.00
C GLY A 431 -16.88 37.17 23.03
N ASN A 432 -15.99 36.99 24.00
CA ASN A 432 -14.72 37.70 24.02
C ASN A 432 -13.82 37.25 22.87
N ALA A 433 -13.03 38.20 22.34
CA ALA A 433 -12.03 37.90 21.33
C ALA A 433 -10.90 37.02 21.90
N VAL A 434 -10.40 36.08 21.12
CA VAL A 434 -9.23 35.30 21.50
C VAL A 434 -7.98 36.18 21.59
N SER A 435 -7.01 35.72 22.38
CA SER A 435 -5.69 36.33 22.43
C SER A 435 -4.91 36.06 21.14
N TRP A 436 -3.64 36.39 21.09
CA TRP A 436 -2.77 36.03 19.98
C TRP A 436 -2.52 34.50 19.87
N GLU A 437 -2.71 33.78 20.97
CA GLU A 437 -2.77 32.32 20.97
C GLU A 437 -4.12 31.86 20.37
N ILE A 438 -4.07 30.91 19.49
CA ILE A 438 -5.25 30.45 18.75
C ILE A 438 -6.04 29.36 19.48
N ASP A 439 -6.37 29.63 20.72
CA ASP A 439 -7.28 28.85 21.55
C ASP A 439 -8.68 29.51 21.53
N PHE A 440 -9.72 28.75 21.23
CA PHE A 440 -11.08 29.25 21.07
C PHE A 440 -12.13 28.17 21.38
N GLU A 441 -13.33 28.62 21.72
CA GLU A 441 -14.51 27.75 21.95
C GLU A 441 -15.53 27.84 20.81
N ARG A 442 -15.36 28.78 19.91
CA ARG A 442 -16.23 28.96 18.72
C ARG A 442 -15.41 29.35 17.51
N SER A 443 -15.77 28.79 16.38
CA SER A 443 -15.19 29.13 15.06
C SER A 443 -16.11 28.66 13.96
N ASN A 444 -16.09 29.32 12.83
CA ASN A 444 -16.73 28.88 11.59
C ASN A 444 -15.70 28.21 10.68
N LEU A 445 -16.15 27.29 9.80
CA LEU A 445 -15.32 26.69 8.76
C LEU A 445 -15.47 27.47 7.44
N TYR A 446 -14.36 27.79 6.83
CA TYR A 446 -14.26 28.55 5.61
C TYR A 446 -13.50 27.79 4.52
N VAL A 447 -13.81 28.10 3.27
CA VAL A 447 -13.00 27.72 2.09
C VAL A 447 -12.76 28.99 1.26
N ALA A 448 -11.56 29.16 0.72
CA ALA A 448 -11.21 30.25 -0.18
C ALA A 448 -10.48 29.69 -1.41
N PRO A 449 -10.75 30.21 -2.61
CA PRO A 449 -9.97 29.83 -3.79
C PRO A 449 -8.55 30.40 -3.70
N VAL A 450 -7.60 29.66 -4.21
CA VAL A 450 -6.18 30.01 -4.25
C VAL A 450 -5.63 29.68 -5.63
N ASP A 451 -4.69 30.47 -6.09
CA ASP A 451 -3.75 30.12 -7.16
C ASP A 451 -2.36 30.14 -6.51
N ASP A 452 -1.71 29.01 -6.46
CA ASP A 452 -0.46 28.80 -5.75
C ASP A 452 0.79 29.01 -6.60
N ASP A 453 0.66 29.64 -7.80
CA ASP A 453 1.85 30.07 -8.58
C ASP A 453 2.82 30.85 -7.69
N PRO A 454 4.01 30.31 -7.39
CA PRO A 454 4.95 30.97 -6.46
C PRO A 454 5.46 32.31 -6.96
N LEU A 455 5.28 32.64 -8.25
CA LEU A 455 5.68 33.91 -8.85
C LEU A 455 4.57 34.96 -8.79
N ALA A 456 3.31 34.55 -8.76
CA ALA A 456 2.15 35.41 -8.77
C ALA A 456 0.96 34.83 -8.01
N PRO A 457 1.10 34.42 -6.74
CA PRO A 457 0.02 33.78 -6.01
C PRO A 457 -1.17 34.69 -5.84
N THR A 458 -2.36 34.11 -5.84
CA THR A 458 -3.59 34.83 -5.53
C THR A 458 -4.42 34.09 -4.48
N VAL A 459 -5.11 34.85 -3.62
CA VAL A 459 -6.05 34.28 -2.64
C VAL A 459 -7.37 35.04 -2.79
N GLY A 460 -8.44 34.30 -3.09
CA GLY A 460 -9.76 34.89 -3.28
C GLY A 460 -10.53 35.13 -1.96
N ALA A 461 -11.75 35.60 -2.11
CA ALA A 461 -12.60 35.87 -0.95
C ALA A 461 -13.05 34.56 -0.28
N PRO A 462 -12.94 34.47 1.06
CA PRO A 462 -13.36 33.27 1.79
C PRO A 462 -14.89 33.12 1.84
N VAL A 463 -15.36 31.90 1.74
CA VAL A 463 -16.77 31.52 1.89
C VAL A 463 -16.94 30.67 3.14
N GLN A 464 -17.81 31.11 4.05
CA GLN A 464 -18.18 30.29 5.20
C GLN A 464 -19.03 29.10 4.75
N ILE A 465 -18.53 27.88 4.96
CA ILE A 465 -19.23 26.65 4.55
C ILE A 465 -19.94 25.97 5.74
N VAL A 466 -19.41 26.06 6.97
CA VAL A 466 -20.07 25.50 8.17
C VAL A 466 -20.06 26.55 9.28
N PRO A 467 -21.24 26.91 9.83
CA PRO A 467 -21.32 27.79 11.01
C PRO A 467 -20.95 27.03 12.28
N SER A 468 -20.43 27.75 13.28
CA SER A 468 -20.02 27.24 14.60
C SER A 468 -21.11 26.47 15.35
N GLU A 469 -22.35 26.91 15.29
CA GLU A 469 -23.46 26.36 16.08
C GLU A 469 -23.16 26.24 17.60
N GLY A 470 -22.25 27.09 18.09
CA GLY A 470 -21.84 27.11 19.50
C GLY A 470 -20.69 26.15 19.83
N HIS A 471 -20.03 25.58 18.84
CA HIS A 471 -18.89 24.68 18.98
C HIS A 471 -17.61 25.29 18.38
N ALA A 472 -16.48 24.78 18.81
CA ALA A 472 -15.23 24.93 18.09
C ALA A 472 -15.20 23.93 16.92
N LEU A 473 -14.98 24.43 15.71
CA LEU A 473 -14.60 23.67 14.54
C LEU A 473 -13.10 23.84 14.35
N TYR A 474 -12.33 22.79 14.17
CA TYR A 474 -10.89 22.91 14.14
C TYR A 474 -10.24 21.79 13.33
N TYR A 475 -9.02 22.06 12.85
CA TYR A 475 -8.18 21.17 12.09
C TYR A 475 -8.90 20.58 10.85
N PRO A 476 -9.27 21.43 9.89
CA PRO A 476 -9.78 20.96 8.62
C PRO A 476 -8.70 20.24 7.81
N SER A 477 -9.12 19.32 6.95
CA SER A 477 -8.33 18.64 5.94
C SER A 477 -9.18 18.41 4.71
N MET A 478 -8.62 18.63 3.54
CA MET A 478 -9.36 18.49 2.28
C MET A 478 -9.15 17.12 1.65
N SER A 479 -10.18 16.61 0.96
CA SER A 479 -10.10 15.37 0.21
C SER A 479 -9.15 15.48 -1.00
N PRO A 480 -8.68 14.35 -1.58
CA PRO A 480 -7.77 14.35 -2.73
C PRO A 480 -8.22 15.22 -3.90
N ASP A 481 -9.51 15.30 -4.17
CA ASP A 481 -10.13 16.09 -5.23
C ASP A 481 -10.52 17.52 -4.79
N GLY A 482 -10.27 17.88 -3.52
CA GLY A 482 -10.67 19.16 -2.95
C GLY A 482 -12.19 19.36 -2.81
N ALA A 483 -13.00 18.34 -3.04
CA ALA A 483 -14.46 18.46 -3.00
C ALA A 483 -15.04 18.37 -1.58
N LEU A 484 -14.35 17.72 -0.66
CA LEU A 484 -14.81 17.51 0.71
C LEU A 484 -13.82 18.09 1.72
N VAL A 485 -14.33 18.46 2.90
CA VAL A 485 -13.52 18.88 4.06
C VAL A 485 -13.87 18.00 5.25
N ALA A 486 -12.90 17.26 5.75
CA ALA A 486 -12.97 16.65 7.07
C ALA A 486 -12.55 17.66 8.13
N TYR A 487 -13.20 17.69 9.29
CA TYR A 487 -12.85 18.58 10.38
C TYR A 487 -13.27 17.99 11.72
N THR A 488 -12.67 18.45 12.80
CA THR A 488 -13.08 18.10 14.16
C THR A 488 -14.07 19.14 14.68
N ARG A 489 -15.13 18.66 15.36
CA ARG A 489 -16.05 19.45 16.16
C ARG A 489 -15.90 19.09 17.63
N GLY A 490 -15.81 20.09 18.48
CA GLY A 490 -15.73 19.89 19.93
C GLY A 490 -16.09 21.15 20.72
N PRO A 491 -16.07 21.08 22.05
CA PRO A 491 -16.41 22.24 22.89
C PRO A 491 -15.31 23.30 22.91
N TYR A 492 -14.07 22.95 22.53
CA TYR A 492 -12.90 23.80 22.66
C TYR A 492 -11.79 23.32 21.71
N SER A 493 -11.10 24.23 21.04
CA SER A 493 -10.03 23.89 20.08
C SER A 493 -8.86 23.10 20.69
N ARG A 494 -8.63 23.24 22.00
CA ARG A 494 -7.63 22.47 22.75
C ARG A 494 -8.16 21.14 23.29
N SER A 495 -9.43 20.78 23.07
CA SER A 495 -9.99 19.48 23.52
C SER A 495 -9.13 18.31 23.07
N ALA A 496 -8.57 18.43 21.89
CA ALA A 496 -7.64 17.48 21.32
C ALA A 496 -6.39 17.27 22.20
N ARG A 497 -5.88 18.31 22.83
CA ARG A 497 -4.64 18.31 23.62
C ARG A 497 -4.90 18.09 25.11
N ASP A 498 -5.80 18.89 25.69
CA ASP A 498 -5.90 19.02 27.15
C ASP A 498 -6.75 17.94 27.80
N GLY A 499 -7.42 17.12 26.97
CA GLY A 499 -8.55 16.50 27.55
C GLY A 499 -8.68 15.00 27.58
N VAL A 500 -8.34 14.45 28.67
CA VAL A 500 -9.03 13.25 29.14
C VAL A 500 -10.53 13.59 29.24
N ASN A 501 -11.39 12.85 28.48
CA ASN A 501 -12.85 12.98 28.43
C ASN A 501 -13.42 14.25 27.76
N GLN A 502 -12.66 14.97 26.98
CA GLN A 502 -13.22 16.04 26.14
C GLN A 502 -13.71 15.46 24.80
N PRO A 503 -14.96 15.73 24.40
CA PRO A 503 -15.48 15.20 23.17
C PRO A 503 -14.78 15.79 21.94
N GLY A 504 -14.50 14.94 20.96
CA GLY A 504 -14.04 15.28 19.63
C GLY A 504 -14.75 14.41 18.60
N GLU A 505 -15.42 15.04 17.65
CA GLU A 505 -16.21 14.38 16.61
C GLU A 505 -15.66 14.75 15.25
N ILE A 506 -15.46 13.76 14.37
CA ILE A 506 -15.02 13.99 13.00
C ILE A 506 -16.24 14.11 12.10
N PHE A 507 -16.30 15.18 11.32
CA PHE A 507 -17.31 15.44 10.31
C PHE A 507 -16.69 15.55 8.93
N LEU A 508 -17.49 15.26 7.92
CA LEU A 508 -17.20 15.47 6.52
C LEU A 508 -18.23 16.46 5.96
N ALA A 509 -17.78 17.50 5.28
CA ALA A 509 -18.63 18.53 4.67
C ALA A 509 -18.29 18.70 3.19
N ASP A 510 -19.30 19.03 2.37
CA ASP A 510 -19.14 19.33 0.96
C ASP A 510 -18.57 20.75 0.79
N ALA A 511 -17.34 20.87 0.28
CA ALA A 511 -16.66 22.14 0.04
C ALA A 511 -17.11 22.84 -1.25
N THR A 512 -17.85 22.15 -2.13
CA THR A 512 -18.29 22.65 -3.45
C THR A 512 -19.72 23.14 -3.44
N ALA A 513 -20.52 22.70 -2.49
CA ALA A 513 -21.92 23.09 -2.38
C ALA A 513 -22.10 24.57 -2.02
N THR A 514 -23.13 25.20 -2.57
CA THR A 514 -23.50 26.57 -2.15
C THR A 514 -24.03 26.55 -0.71
N PRO A 515 -23.44 27.30 0.23
CA PRO A 515 -23.91 27.31 1.60
C PRO A 515 -25.32 27.86 1.75
N SER A 516 -26.12 27.23 2.61
CA SER A 516 -27.39 27.76 3.14
C SER A 516 -27.16 28.47 4.48
N ASP A 517 -28.23 28.97 5.12
CA ASP A 517 -28.16 29.56 6.47
C ASP A 517 -27.64 28.55 7.53
N THR A 518 -27.74 27.24 7.26
CA THR A 518 -27.25 26.18 8.13
C THR A 518 -25.91 25.58 7.64
N GLY A 519 -25.31 26.16 6.61
CA GLY A 519 -24.09 25.68 5.97
C GLY A 519 -24.35 24.69 4.82
N VAL A 520 -23.29 23.98 4.41
CA VAL A 520 -23.31 22.97 3.36
C VAL A 520 -23.76 21.62 3.89
N PRO A 521 -24.12 20.64 3.01
CA PRO A 521 -24.32 19.26 3.40
C PRO A 521 -23.10 18.70 4.16
N ARG A 522 -23.34 18.02 5.26
CA ARG A 522 -22.30 17.43 6.10
C ARG A 522 -22.79 16.20 6.85
N VAL A 523 -21.91 15.29 7.14
CA VAL A 523 -22.18 14.06 7.87
C VAL A 523 -21.11 13.83 8.95
N ARG A 524 -21.50 13.24 10.08
CA ARG A 524 -20.54 12.74 11.06
C ARG A 524 -20.05 11.37 10.64
N LEU A 525 -18.75 11.10 10.76
CA LEU A 525 -18.14 9.80 10.46
C LEU A 525 -18.29 8.87 11.69
N ASP A 526 -19.49 8.36 11.91
CA ASP A 526 -19.84 7.56 13.10
C ASP A 526 -19.16 6.20 13.11
N ARG A 527 -18.99 5.56 11.95
CA ARG A 527 -18.34 4.26 11.82
C ARG A 527 -16.84 4.36 12.11
N ALA A 528 -16.17 5.38 11.56
CA ALA A 528 -14.77 5.64 11.85
C ALA A 528 -14.55 6.16 13.28
N ASN A 529 -15.52 6.92 13.84
CA ASN A 529 -15.41 7.56 15.13
C ASN A 529 -16.63 7.30 16.05
N PRO A 530 -16.89 6.07 16.52
CA PRO A 530 -18.07 5.75 17.32
C PRO A 530 -18.07 6.36 18.73
N GLY A 531 -16.93 6.79 19.27
CA GLY A 531 -16.75 7.13 20.69
C GLY A 531 -16.62 8.61 21.02
N GLN A 532 -16.75 9.55 20.09
CA GLN A 532 -16.57 10.98 20.31
C GLN A 532 -15.21 11.37 20.97
N ASN A 533 -14.15 10.67 20.65
CA ASN A 533 -12.81 10.86 21.22
C ASN A 533 -11.71 10.83 20.18
N SER A 534 -12.04 11.28 18.96
CA SER A 534 -11.13 11.32 17.82
C SER A 534 -10.95 12.74 17.30
N TYR A 535 -9.74 13.07 16.86
CA TYR A 535 -9.31 14.42 16.59
C TYR A 535 -8.36 14.47 15.42
N LEU A 536 -8.29 15.62 14.75
CA LEU A 536 -7.34 15.96 13.71
C LEU A 536 -7.37 14.96 12.55
N PRO A 537 -8.48 14.93 11.82
CA PRO A 537 -8.54 14.14 10.61
C PRO A 537 -7.60 14.70 9.55
N THR A 538 -6.90 13.82 8.84
CA THR A 538 -6.06 14.17 7.70
C THR A 538 -6.28 13.15 6.59
N PHE A 539 -6.59 13.63 5.39
CA PHE A 539 -6.72 12.78 4.23
C PHE A 539 -5.37 12.37 3.65
N ASN A 540 -5.29 11.16 3.13
CA ASN A 540 -4.29 10.82 2.14
C ASN A 540 -4.52 11.68 0.89
N PRO A 541 -3.49 12.30 0.30
CA PRO A 541 -3.66 13.13 -0.89
C PRO A 541 -4.07 12.36 -2.14
N LYS A 542 -4.15 11.05 -2.07
CA LYS A 542 -4.52 10.16 -3.18
C LYS A 542 -5.71 9.29 -2.83
N VAL A 543 -6.52 8.98 -3.84
CA VAL A 543 -7.50 7.89 -3.78
C VAL A 543 -6.78 6.58 -4.10
N GLU A 544 -6.85 5.62 -3.21
CA GLU A 544 -6.18 4.33 -3.38
C GLU A 544 -7.14 3.19 -3.04
N GLY A 545 -7.21 2.20 -3.90
CA GLY A 545 -8.06 1.02 -3.73
C GLY A 545 -9.57 1.28 -3.71
N GLY A 546 -10.03 2.40 -4.26
CA GLY A 546 -11.43 2.82 -4.25
C GLY A 546 -11.82 3.67 -3.04
N TYR A 547 -10.87 4.01 -2.17
CA TYR A 547 -11.11 4.74 -0.93
C TYR A 547 -10.25 6.01 -0.83
N MET A 548 -10.82 7.02 -0.18
CA MET A 548 -10.07 8.12 0.42
C MET A 548 -9.67 7.66 1.84
N TRP A 549 -8.40 7.53 2.11
CA TRP A 549 -7.91 7.15 3.43
C TRP A 549 -7.81 8.38 4.34
N ILE A 550 -8.27 8.23 5.57
CA ILE A 550 -8.22 9.30 6.57
C ILE A 550 -7.50 8.80 7.83
N ALA A 551 -6.45 9.52 8.23
CA ALA A 551 -5.79 9.28 9.50
C ALA A 551 -6.24 10.30 10.54
N PHE A 552 -6.31 9.89 11.79
CA PHE A 552 -6.62 10.77 12.92
C PHE A 552 -6.07 10.15 14.20
N TYR A 553 -5.88 10.92 15.24
CA TYR A 553 -5.63 10.29 16.51
C TYR A 553 -6.89 10.15 17.34
N SER A 554 -6.95 9.08 18.11
CA SER A 554 -8.06 8.77 18.98
C SER A 554 -7.59 8.30 20.36
N ARG A 555 -8.39 8.60 21.38
CA ARG A 555 -8.20 8.15 22.77
C ARG A 555 -9.06 6.93 23.10
N ARG A 556 -9.50 6.18 22.05
CA ARG A 556 -10.24 4.94 22.22
C ARG A 556 -9.32 3.82 22.70
N ASP A 557 -9.92 2.82 23.29
CA ASP A 557 -9.21 1.60 23.67
C ASP A 557 -8.66 0.86 22.43
N TYR A 558 -7.49 0.27 22.59
CA TYR A 558 -6.90 -0.66 21.64
C TYR A 558 -6.89 -2.06 22.27
N GLY A 559 -8.05 -2.69 22.32
CA GLY A 559 -8.26 -3.99 22.93
C GLY A 559 -7.78 -4.03 24.39
N HIS A 560 -6.91 -5.01 24.70
CA HIS A 560 -6.27 -5.15 26.01
C HIS A 560 -4.97 -4.34 26.16
N ILE A 561 -4.35 -3.96 25.04
CA ILE A 561 -3.04 -3.26 25.05
C ILE A 561 -3.20 -1.86 25.63
N ILE A 562 -4.26 -1.14 25.25
CA ILE A 562 -4.62 0.15 25.83
C ILE A 562 -6.09 0.07 26.22
N ARG A 563 -6.39 -0.04 27.50
CA ARG A 563 -7.76 -0.17 28.01
C ARG A 563 -8.01 0.82 29.15
N GLY A 564 -8.88 1.80 28.90
CA GLY A 564 -9.25 2.83 29.87
C GLY A 564 -8.17 3.88 30.15
N GLU A 565 -7.03 3.85 29.50
CA GLU A 565 -5.93 4.79 29.70
C GLU A 565 -6.15 6.12 28.96
N GLN A 566 -7.02 6.13 27.96
CA GLN A 566 -7.27 7.25 27.06
C GLN A 566 -6.00 7.83 26.42
N ARG A 567 -5.05 6.98 26.13
CA ARG A 567 -3.79 7.33 25.46
C ARG A 567 -4.07 7.62 23.98
N PRO A 568 -3.64 8.75 23.45
CA PRO A 568 -3.84 9.05 22.03
C PRO A 568 -2.98 8.15 21.15
N GLN A 569 -3.61 7.54 20.16
CA GLN A 569 -2.99 6.67 19.17
C GLN A 569 -3.48 7.03 17.78
N VAL A 570 -2.68 6.76 16.77
CA VAL A 570 -3.05 6.98 15.36
C VAL A 570 -3.94 5.84 14.86
N TRP A 571 -5.05 6.22 14.28
CA TRP A 571 -6.02 5.33 13.63
C TRP A 571 -6.22 5.75 12.19
N VAL A 572 -6.49 4.79 11.33
CA VAL A 572 -6.75 5.01 9.91
C VAL A 572 -8.08 4.38 9.54
N ALA A 573 -8.87 5.09 8.75
CA ALA A 573 -10.15 4.61 8.24
C ALA A 573 -10.26 4.83 6.74
N ALA A 574 -10.96 3.94 6.07
CA ALA A 574 -11.40 4.12 4.70
C ALA A 574 -12.67 4.99 4.66
N VAL A 575 -12.78 5.84 3.66
CA VAL A 575 -13.97 6.62 3.30
C VAL A 575 -14.24 6.34 1.82
N ASP A 576 -15.47 5.97 1.46
CA ASP A 576 -15.82 5.64 0.09
C ASP A 576 -15.50 6.82 -0.86
N ALA A 577 -14.69 6.60 -1.89
CA ALA A 577 -14.29 7.65 -2.82
C ALA A 577 -15.45 8.17 -3.70
N SER A 578 -16.53 7.40 -3.83
CA SER A 578 -17.73 7.75 -4.60
C SER A 578 -18.79 8.52 -3.80
N VAL A 579 -18.45 9.00 -2.59
CA VAL A 579 -19.41 9.70 -1.72
C VAL A 579 -19.93 11.00 -2.34
N ASP A 580 -21.23 11.17 -2.31
CA ASP A 580 -21.92 12.39 -2.73
C ASP A 580 -22.90 12.82 -1.62
N LEU A 581 -22.49 13.82 -0.83
CA LEU A 581 -23.28 14.34 0.28
C LEU A 581 -24.51 15.17 -0.19
N THR A 582 -24.60 15.52 -1.48
CA THR A 582 -25.76 16.23 -2.03
C THR A 582 -26.93 15.27 -2.27
N THR A 583 -26.66 14.00 -2.54
CA THR A 583 -27.68 12.98 -2.78
C THR A 583 -28.11 12.22 -1.54
N ALA A 584 -27.18 11.96 -0.61
CA ALA A 584 -27.47 11.26 0.65
C ALA A 584 -26.53 11.67 1.77
N LEU A 585 -27.10 12.03 2.93
CA LEU A 585 -26.34 12.27 4.18
C LEU A 585 -26.16 10.94 4.93
N VAL A 586 -25.42 10.02 4.31
CA VAL A 586 -25.08 8.72 4.89
C VAL A 586 -23.58 8.72 5.22
N ASP A 587 -23.21 8.18 6.36
CA ASP A 587 -21.81 8.04 6.75
C ASP A 587 -21.05 7.12 5.76
N PRO A 588 -20.08 7.66 4.99
CA PRO A 588 -19.33 6.90 4.00
C PRO A 588 -18.09 6.22 4.59
N SER A 589 -17.84 6.38 5.88
CA SER A 589 -16.64 5.83 6.52
C SER A 589 -16.81 4.37 6.90
N HIS A 590 -15.69 3.68 7.03
CA HIS A 590 -15.61 2.33 7.59
C HIS A 590 -14.94 2.37 8.97
N PRO A 591 -15.10 1.31 9.79
CA PRO A 591 -14.41 1.22 11.07
C PRO A 591 -12.91 1.40 10.91
N ALA A 592 -12.30 2.16 11.80
CA ALA A 592 -10.88 2.45 11.74
C ALA A 592 -10.04 1.30 12.30
N PHE A 593 -8.88 1.11 11.71
CA PHE A 593 -7.83 0.24 12.26
C PHE A 593 -6.74 1.06 12.97
N TRP A 594 -6.14 0.47 13.99
CA TRP A 594 -4.96 1.00 14.66
C TRP A 594 -3.75 0.86 13.73
N LEU A 595 -3.00 1.93 13.48
CA LEU A 595 -1.86 1.90 12.57
C LEU A 595 -0.78 0.93 13.10
N PRO A 596 -0.50 -0.19 12.41
CA PRO A 596 0.52 -1.14 12.85
C PRO A 596 1.90 -0.50 12.95
N GLY A 597 2.74 -1.03 13.86
CA GLY A 597 4.11 -0.56 14.04
C GLY A 597 4.27 0.68 14.95
N GLN A 598 3.20 1.44 15.22
CA GLN A 598 3.31 2.52 16.22
C GLN A 598 3.50 1.96 17.64
N ARG A 599 4.12 2.73 18.52
CA ARG A 599 4.34 2.30 19.90
C ARG A 599 3.11 2.60 20.75
N ALA A 600 2.54 1.57 21.37
CA ALA A 600 1.34 1.70 22.20
C ALA A 600 1.60 2.43 23.53
N GLU A 601 2.84 2.45 24.00
CA GLU A 601 3.26 3.10 25.26
C GLU A 601 3.54 4.60 25.10
N THR A 602 3.52 5.14 23.89
CA THR A 602 3.74 6.57 23.61
C THR A 602 2.43 7.28 23.25
N ASP A 603 2.36 8.59 23.54
CA ASP A 603 1.30 9.44 23.02
C ASP A 603 1.61 9.80 21.57
N ASN A 604 0.77 9.35 20.63
CA ASN A 604 0.93 9.52 19.19
C ASN A 604 -0.14 10.48 18.66
N LEU A 605 0.28 11.62 18.13
CA LEU A 605 -0.57 12.74 17.76
C LEU A 605 -0.28 13.22 16.34
N SER A 606 -1.18 14.00 15.77
CA SER A 606 -0.94 14.80 14.55
C SER A 606 -0.37 13.96 13.41
N SER A 607 -1.20 13.11 12.86
CA SER A 607 -0.81 12.24 11.75
C SER A 607 -1.04 12.92 10.39
N TYR A 608 -0.15 12.69 9.45
CA TYR A 608 -0.22 13.15 8.07
C TYR A 608 0.13 12.01 7.13
N PHE A 609 -0.57 11.94 6.00
CA PHE A 609 -0.12 11.14 4.88
C PHE A 609 0.81 11.94 3.98
N ALA A 610 1.80 11.26 3.43
CA ALA A 610 2.57 11.75 2.30
C ALA A 610 3.09 10.56 1.49
N PRO A 611 3.27 10.69 0.18
CA PRO A 611 3.94 9.68 -0.63
C PRO A 611 5.27 9.27 0.01
N LYS A 612 5.66 8.01 -0.13
CA LYS A 612 7.00 7.58 0.30
C LYS A 612 8.02 8.49 -0.37
N PRO A 613 9.03 8.96 0.37
CA PRO A 613 10.13 9.65 -0.26
C PRO A 613 10.75 8.73 -1.31
N CYS A 614 10.74 9.20 -2.54
CA CYS A 614 11.31 8.50 -3.68
C CYS A 614 12.62 9.17 -4.10
N ALA A 615 13.47 8.44 -4.80
CA ALA A 615 14.71 8.96 -5.36
C ALA A 615 14.48 9.46 -6.79
N ASP A 616 14.98 10.64 -7.10
CA ASP A 616 15.00 11.17 -8.46
C ASP A 616 15.91 10.33 -9.37
N ILE A 617 15.78 10.52 -10.70
CA ILE A 617 16.65 9.89 -11.70
C ILE A 617 18.12 10.10 -11.31
N GLY A 618 18.88 9.00 -11.29
CA GLY A 618 20.27 8.96 -10.82
C GLY A 618 20.42 8.80 -9.30
N GLY A 619 19.34 8.87 -8.53
CA GLY A 619 19.35 8.59 -7.09
C GLY A 619 19.40 7.09 -6.79
N ALA A 620 20.02 6.70 -5.67
CA ALA A 620 20.12 5.31 -5.25
C ALA A 620 18.73 4.74 -4.87
N CYS A 621 18.44 3.52 -5.27
CA CYS A 621 17.16 2.84 -5.01
C CYS A 621 17.37 1.37 -4.59
N THR A 622 16.30 0.74 -4.10
CA THR A 622 16.27 -0.69 -3.75
C THR A 622 15.12 -1.43 -4.44
N SER A 623 14.19 -0.69 -5.04
CA SER A 623 13.04 -1.23 -5.78
C SER A 623 12.50 -0.13 -6.71
N ASP A 624 11.69 -0.50 -7.70
CA ASP A 624 11.04 0.46 -8.62
C ASP A 624 10.16 1.45 -7.85
N SER A 625 9.47 1.01 -6.79
CA SER A 625 8.68 1.89 -5.92
C SER A 625 9.49 2.90 -5.10
N GLY A 626 10.81 2.77 -5.09
CA GLY A 626 11.72 3.73 -4.49
C GLY A 626 12.17 4.84 -5.44
N CYS A 627 11.71 4.82 -6.69
CA CYS A 627 12.00 5.85 -7.70
C CYS A 627 10.79 6.75 -7.93
N CYS A 628 11.03 8.04 -8.17
CA CYS A 628 9.98 9.02 -8.41
C CYS A 628 9.39 8.88 -9.83
N GLY A 629 8.10 9.11 -9.97
CA GLY A 629 7.39 9.00 -11.24
C GLY A 629 7.39 7.57 -11.78
N ASP A 630 7.64 7.43 -13.07
CA ASP A 630 7.70 6.15 -13.79
C ASP A 630 9.12 5.58 -13.85
N ALA A 631 10.10 6.20 -13.15
CA ALA A 631 11.48 5.74 -13.16
C ALA A 631 11.61 4.34 -12.53
N LEU A 632 12.52 3.54 -13.07
CA LEU A 632 12.75 2.16 -12.66
C LEU A 632 14.10 2.02 -11.94
N CYS A 633 14.16 1.15 -10.93
CA CYS A 633 15.37 0.88 -10.17
C CYS A 633 16.21 -0.16 -10.89
N ARG A 634 17.32 0.27 -11.50
CA ARG A 634 18.19 -0.59 -12.29
C ARG A 634 19.64 -0.51 -11.82
N PRO A 635 20.42 -1.59 -11.95
CA PRO A 635 21.84 -1.57 -11.65
C PRO A 635 22.60 -0.77 -12.69
N GLU A 636 23.27 0.30 -12.28
CA GLU A 636 24.21 1.06 -13.08
C GLU A 636 25.59 1.07 -12.41
N SER A 637 26.60 0.57 -13.10
CA SER A 637 27.99 0.54 -12.58
C SER A 637 28.13 -0.09 -11.19
N GLY A 638 27.31 -1.11 -10.88
CA GLY A 638 27.34 -1.85 -9.61
C GLY A 638 26.55 -1.19 -8.47
N VAL A 639 25.78 -0.15 -8.73
CA VAL A 639 24.86 0.50 -7.78
C VAL A 639 23.47 0.58 -8.40
N TYR A 640 22.44 0.22 -7.63
CA TYR A 640 21.06 0.39 -8.09
C TYR A 640 20.67 1.87 -8.06
N GLN A 641 20.24 2.39 -9.22
CA GLN A 641 19.82 3.79 -9.40
C GLN A 641 18.50 3.87 -10.16
N CYS A 642 17.76 4.95 -9.92
CA CYS A 642 16.54 5.25 -10.65
C CYS A 642 16.89 5.74 -12.06
N VAL A 643 16.39 5.07 -13.09
CA VAL A 643 16.59 5.42 -14.50
C VAL A 643 15.25 5.62 -15.19
N PRO A 644 15.15 6.46 -16.24
CA PRO A 644 13.93 6.56 -17.03
C PRO A 644 13.52 5.22 -17.63
N PRO A 645 12.23 4.96 -17.85
CA PRO A 645 11.77 3.68 -18.43
C PRO A 645 12.39 3.34 -19.78
N GLU A 646 12.67 4.35 -20.59
CA GLU A 646 13.34 4.21 -21.89
C GLU A 646 14.82 3.83 -21.82
N ASP A 647 15.46 4.11 -20.69
CA ASP A 647 16.89 3.78 -20.44
C ASP A 647 17.01 2.53 -19.54
N ALA A 648 15.89 1.95 -19.12
CA ALA A 648 15.90 0.84 -18.19
C ALA A 648 16.25 -0.47 -18.88
N CYS A 649 17.40 -1.03 -18.51
CA CYS A 649 17.78 -2.38 -18.90
C CYS A 649 16.84 -3.44 -18.30
N GLY A 650 16.68 -4.58 -18.97
CA GLY A 650 15.89 -5.73 -18.51
C GLY A 650 16.56 -6.44 -17.33
N LEU A 651 15.78 -6.68 -16.27
CA LEU A 651 16.19 -7.54 -15.16
C LEU A 651 16.07 -9.02 -15.53
N ASP A 652 16.57 -9.93 -14.66
CA ASP A 652 16.46 -11.36 -14.83
C ASP A 652 15.00 -11.78 -15.11
N GLY A 653 14.83 -12.61 -16.16
CA GLY A 653 13.51 -13.03 -16.65
C GLY A 653 12.80 -12.04 -17.59
N THR A 654 13.29 -10.82 -17.78
CA THR A 654 12.67 -9.84 -18.70
C THR A 654 12.97 -10.21 -20.15
N THR A 655 11.97 -10.12 -21.04
CA THR A 655 12.16 -10.39 -22.47
C THR A 655 13.17 -9.41 -23.08
N CYS A 656 14.08 -9.93 -23.92
CA CYS A 656 15.16 -9.16 -24.53
C CYS A 656 15.29 -9.44 -26.02
N GLU A 657 15.93 -8.51 -26.76
CA GLU A 657 16.27 -8.66 -28.16
C GLU A 657 17.78 -8.83 -28.39
N SER A 658 18.58 -8.37 -27.43
CA SER A 658 20.06 -8.45 -27.45
C SER A 658 20.61 -8.33 -26.03
N ASP A 659 21.89 -8.67 -25.83
CA ASP A 659 22.57 -8.53 -24.55
C ASP A 659 22.57 -7.08 -24.05
N ASP A 660 22.59 -6.11 -24.96
CA ASP A 660 22.52 -4.67 -24.61
C ASP A 660 21.17 -4.27 -23.98
N SER A 661 20.14 -5.08 -24.16
CA SER A 661 18.83 -4.87 -23.53
C SER A 661 18.78 -5.37 -22.10
N CYS A 662 19.78 -6.12 -21.64
CA CYS A 662 19.84 -6.69 -20.29
C CYS A 662 20.75 -5.87 -19.38
N CYS A 663 20.43 -5.85 -18.08
CA CYS A 663 21.25 -5.16 -17.10
C CYS A 663 22.62 -5.81 -16.92
N ASP A 664 23.61 -5.01 -16.46
CA ASP A 664 24.98 -5.45 -16.22
C ASP A 664 25.03 -6.80 -15.49
N GLY A 665 25.71 -7.76 -16.10
CA GLY A 665 25.85 -9.11 -15.59
C GLY A 665 24.79 -10.12 -16.03
N LEU A 666 23.82 -9.71 -16.85
CA LEU A 666 22.85 -10.60 -17.50
C LEU A 666 23.13 -10.70 -19.01
N LEU A 667 22.73 -11.81 -19.62
CA LEU A 667 22.82 -12.04 -21.07
C LEU A 667 21.43 -12.35 -21.62
N CYS A 668 21.17 -11.96 -22.86
CA CYS A 668 19.94 -12.26 -23.56
C CYS A 668 19.99 -13.71 -24.08
N GLY A 669 19.42 -14.63 -23.35
CA GLY A 669 19.43 -16.05 -23.66
C GLY A 669 18.04 -16.61 -23.94
N PRO A 670 17.94 -17.86 -24.44
CA PRO A 670 16.69 -18.53 -24.68
C PRO A 670 15.92 -18.72 -23.35
N SER A 671 14.65 -18.28 -23.33
CA SER A 671 13.77 -18.42 -22.16
C SER A 671 13.04 -19.75 -22.16
N PRO A 672 12.90 -20.44 -21.03
CA PRO A 672 12.04 -21.62 -20.91
C PRO A 672 10.60 -21.38 -21.34
N ALA A 673 10.10 -20.13 -21.22
CA ALA A 673 8.76 -19.74 -21.65
C ALA A 673 8.63 -19.50 -23.16
N GLY A 674 9.73 -19.66 -23.93
CA GLY A 674 9.84 -19.35 -25.36
C GLY A 674 10.19 -17.89 -25.62
N GLY A 675 11.05 -17.65 -26.63
CA GLY A 675 11.66 -16.33 -26.90
C GLY A 675 13.00 -16.17 -26.18
N SER A 676 13.44 -14.92 -25.99
CA SER A 676 14.69 -14.62 -25.29
C SER A 676 14.39 -13.79 -24.04
N ALA A 677 15.09 -14.08 -22.94
CA ALA A 677 15.03 -13.32 -21.70
C ALA A 677 16.41 -13.06 -21.13
N CYS A 678 16.53 -11.99 -20.34
CA CYS A 678 17.75 -11.68 -19.61
C CYS A 678 18.00 -12.72 -18.52
N THR A 679 19.17 -13.35 -18.51
CA THR A 679 19.52 -14.41 -17.54
C THR A 679 20.98 -14.28 -17.08
N PRO A 680 21.31 -14.73 -15.84
CA PRO A 680 22.69 -14.72 -15.35
C PRO A 680 23.62 -15.58 -16.23
N PRO A 681 24.88 -15.15 -16.44
CA PRO A 681 25.88 -15.97 -17.10
C PRO A 681 26.11 -17.29 -16.35
N GLY A 682 25.77 -18.40 -16.96
CA GLY A 682 25.87 -19.75 -16.36
C GLY A 682 24.54 -20.44 -16.13
N GLU A 683 23.41 -19.73 -16.22
CA GLU A 683 22.07 -20.31 -16.29
C GLU A 683 21.54 -20.36 -17.74
N VAL A 684 22.27 -19.77 -18.68
CA VAL A 684 21.94 -19.79 -20.10
C VAL A 684 22.42 -21.10 -20.70
N CYS A 685 21.76 -22.19 -20.35
CA CYS A 685 21.94 -23.42 -21.08
C CYS A 685 20.59 -23.94 -21.54
N SER A 686 20.55 -24.49 -22.76
CA SER A 686 19.35 -25.09 -23.32
C SER A 686 19.23 -26.55 -22.87
N GLU A 687 18.08 -26.92 -22.32
CA GLU A 687 17.80 -28.32 -21.98
C GLU A 687 17.55 -29.19 -23.21
N ASN A 688 17.47 -30.50 -22.99
CA ASN A 688 17.22 -31.48 -24.06
C ASN A 688 15.93 -31.13 -24.83
N GLY A 689 16.05 -30.99 -26.16
CA GLY A 689 14.96 -30.58 -27.05
C GLY A 689 14.83 -29.09 -27.29
N GLN A 690 15.52 -28.26 -26.57
CA GLN A 690 15.49 -26.79 -26.75
C GLN A 690 16.44 -26.34 -27.89
N VAL A 691 16.13 -25.16 -28.45
CA VAL A 691 16.94 -24.56 -29.52
C VAL A 691 18.27 -24.11 -28.96
N CYS A 692 19.34 -24.38 -29.70
CA CYS A 692 20.70 -24.00 -29.37
C CYS A 692 21.45 -23.48 -30.60
N VAL A 693 22.60 -22.86 -30.41
CA VAL A 693 23.50 -22.39 -31.50
C VAL A 693 24.84 -23.11 -31.46
N LEU A 694 25.31 -23.43 -30.25
CA LEU A 694 26.58 -24.15 -30.00
C LEU A 694 26.36 -25.23 -28.95
N ASP A 695 27.25 -26.26 -28.96
CA ASP A 695 27.22 -27.32 -27.93
C ASP A 695 27.33 -26.79 -26.49
N ALA A 696 28.01 -25.65 -26.32
CA ALA A 696 28.15 -25.01 -25.05
C ALA A 696 26.84 -24.37 -24.52
N ASP A 697 25.86 -24.23 -25.41
CA ASP A 697 24.55 -23.72 -25.03
C ASP A 697 23.68 -24.83 -24.39
N CYS A 698 24.06 -26.07 -24.49
CA CYS A 698 23.31 -27.19 -23.92
C CYS A 698 23.72 -27.45 -22.48
N CYS A 699 22.71 -27.60 -21.59
CA CYS A 699 22.95 -27.95 -20.19
C CYS A 699 23.68 -29.30 -20.07
N GLU A 700 24.41 -29.46 -18.96
CA GLU A 700 25.12 -30.69 -18.67
C GLU A 700 24.15 -31.88 -18.63
N GLY A 701 24.27 -32.79 -19.60
CA GLY A 701 23.38 -33.94 -19.78
C GLY A 701 22.24 -33.75 -20.80
N ALA A 702 22.03 -32.55 -21.34
CA ALA A 702 21.02 -32.26 -22.37
C ALA A 702 21.47 -32.68 -23.81
N GLY A 703 22.67 -33.18 -23.98
CA GLY A 703 23.22 -33.63 -25.27
C GLY A 703 24.08 -32.56 -25.96
N LEU A 704 24.11 -32.63 -27.27
CA LEU A 704 24.86 -31.69 -28.12
C LEU A 704 23.89 -30.87 -28.99
N CYS A 705 24.31 -29.71 -29.43
CA CYS A 705 23.54 -28.83 -30.31
C CYS A 705 23.57 -29.31 -31.74
N VAL A 706 22.57 -30.02 -32.17
CA VAL A 706 22.51 -30.67 -33.49
C VAL A 706 21.22 -30.34 -34.23
N ASP A 707 21.26 -30.35 -35.58
CA ASP A 707 20.06 -30.16 -36.43
C ASP A 707 19.07 -31.32 -36.17
N ASP A 708 17.83 -31.01 -35.83
CA ASP A 708 16.75 -31.97 -35.53
C ASP A 708 16.16 -32.60 -36.80
N GLY A 709 16.74 -32.35 -37.97
CA GLY A 709 16.27 -32.82 -39.27
C GLY A 709 15.25 -31.91 -39.94
N THR A 710 14.86 -30.81 -39.30
CA THR A 710 13.96 -29.77 -39.83
C THR A 710 14.68 -28.49 -40.22
N GLY A 711 15.97 -28.41 -39.98
CA GLY A 711 16.80 -27.20 -40.16
C GLY A 711 16.85 -26.31 -38.93
N VAL A 712 16.41 -26.80 -37.77
CA VAL A 712 16.52 -26.12 -36.48
C VAL A 712 17.48 -26.91 -35.60
N THR A 713 18.50 -26.25 -35.06
CA THR A 713 19.45 -26.85 -34.12
C THR A 713 18.87 -26.89 -32.70
N ARG A 714 18.97 -28.07 -32.08
CA ARG A 714 18.47 -28.31 -30.69
C ARG A 714 19.48 -29.12 -29.88
N CYS A 715 19.42 -28.97 -28.58
CA CYS A 715 20.14 -29.84 -27.66
C CYS A 715 19.51 -31.23 -27.68
N LEU A 716 20.19 -32.24 -28.26
CA LEU A 716 19.67 -33.60 -28.37
C LEU A 716 20.67 -34.57 -27.78
N THR A 717 20.18 -35.52 -27.00
CA THR A 717 20.96 -36.67 -26.54
C THR A 717 21.22 -37.64 -27.70
N ASP A 718 22.23 -38.51 -27.59
CA ASP A 718 22.66 -39.41 -28.67
C ASP A 718 21.53 -40.32 -29.19
N ASP A 719 20.56 -40.66 -28.35
CA ASP A 719 19.40 -41.48 -28.70
C ASP A 719 18.28 -40.72 -29.43
N GLN A 720 18.31 -39.38 -29.42
CA GLN A 720 17.32 -38.51 -30.04
C GLN A 720 17.79 -37.91 -31.37
N ARG A 721 19.05 -38.07 -31.73
CA ARG A 721 19.60 -37.52 -32.97
C ARG A 721 18.97 -38.19 -34.20
N PRO A 722 18.64 -37.41 -35.24
CA PRO A 722 18.08 -37.95 -36.48
C PRO A 722 19.09 -38.76 -37.30
N CYS A 723 20.35 -38.79 -36.90
CA CYS A 723 21.41 -39.58 -37.54
C CYS A 723 22.17 -40.40 -36.51
N GLY A 724 22.70 -41.56 -36.89
CA GLY A 724 23.47 -42.46 -36.04
C GLY A 724 24.89 -41.98 -35.79
N VAL A 725 25.36 -42.07 -34.54
CA VAL A 725 26.70 -41.76 -34.10
C VAL A 725 27.66 -42.97 -34.33
N TYR A 726 28.93 -42.81 -33.96
CA TYR A 726 29.95 -43.84 -34.15
C TYR A 726 29.54 -45.21 -33.59
N LEU A 727 29.61 -46.23 -34.47
CA LEU A 727 29.19 -47.62 -34.26
C LEU A 727 27.67 -47.89 -34.22
N ASP A 728 26.82 -46.91 -34.43
CA ASP A 728 25.38 -47.15 -34.58
C ASP A 728 25.09 -47.96 -35.84
N ALA A 729 23.99 -48.71 -35.78
CA ALA A 729 23.52 -49.45 -36.95
C ALA A 729 22.96 -48.48 -38.00
N CYS A 730 23.42 -48.59 -39.24
CA CYS A 730 22.99 -47.73 -40.33
C CYS A 730 22.46 -48.52 -41.53
N GLY A 731 21.63 -47.85 -42.34
CA GLY A 731 21.00 -48.49 -43.55
C GLY A 731 20.17 -47.46 -44.32
N PRO A 732 19.27 -47.95 -45.22
CA PRO A 732 18.45 -46.99 -46.00
C PRO A 732 17.54 -46.08 -45.20
N ASP A 733 17.15 -46.49 -43.98
CA ASP A 733 16.23 -45.78 -43.10
C ASP A 733 16.92 -45.21 -41.84
N ALA A 734 18.25 -45.36 -41.74
CA ALA A 734 19.07 -44.84 -40.62
C ALA A 734 20.40 -44.34 -41.19
N ALA A 735 20.50 -43.03 -41.36
CA ALA A 735 21.70 -42.35 -41.85
C ALA A 735 22.73 -42.09 -40.73
N CYS A 736 24.01 -42.10 -41.05
CA CYS A 736 25.05 -41.63 -40.10
C CYS A 736 25.20 -40.12 -40.13
N CYS A 737 25.67 -39.52 -39.04
CA CYS A 737 25.94 -38.07 -38.96
C CYS A 737 27.12 -37.71 -39.88
N ALA A 738 26.83 -37.20 -41.06
CA ALA A 738 27.84 -36.86 -42.07
C ALA A 738 28.63 -35.61 -41.68
N ASP A 739 28.09 -34.75 -40.88
CA ASP A 739 28.71 -33.59 -40.25
C ASP A 739 29.80 -33.98 -39.22
N GLU A 740 29.66 -35.13 -38.57
CA GLU A 740 30.71 -35.76 -37.76
C GLU A 740 31.71 -36.61 -38.58
N GLY A 741 31.60 -36.61 -39.90
CA GLY A 741 32.47 -37.37 -40.77
C GLY A 741 32.21 -38.90 -40.73
N LEU A 742 31.01 -39.31 -40.29
CA LEU A 742 30.60 -40.70 -40.18
C LEU A 742 29.88 -41.17 -41.44
N TYR A 743 30.20 -42.35 -41.89
CA TYR A 743 29.62 -42.97 -43.07
C TYR A 743 29.18 -44.41 -42.79
N CYS A 744 28.10 -44.84 -43.42
CA CYS A 744 27.58 -46.20 -43.25
C CYS A 744 28.47 -47.24 -43.99
N ILE A 745 29.33 -47.88 -43.24
CA ILE A 745 30.24 -48.90 -43.77
C ILE A 745 29.99 -50.25 -43.06
N GLY A 746 29.57 -51.21 -43.80
CA GLY A 746 29.28 -52.54 -43.23
C GLY A 746 28.07 -52.63 -42.32
N GLY A 747 27.19 -51.59 -42.34
CA GLY A 747 26.00 -51.54 -41.53
C GLY A 747 26.22 -50.80 -40.17
N GLN A 748 27.34 -50.12 -40.06
CA GLN A 748 27.65 -49.28 -38.89
C GLN A 748 28.21 -47.92 -39.31
N CYS A 749 27.95 -46.90 -38.50
CA CYS A 749 28.47 -45.56 -38.69
C CYS A 749 29.94 -45.49 -38.24
N ILE A 750 30.86 -45.34 -39.19
CA ILE A 750 32.31 -45.25 -38.90
C ILE A 750 32.95 -44.11 -39.71
N PRO A 751 34.02 -43.48 -39.21
CA PRO A 751 34.73 -42.44 -39.93
C PRO A 751 35.43 -43.07 -41.16
N LEU A 752 35.48 -42.33 -42.27
CA LEU A 752 36.36 -42.66 -43.38
C LEU A 752 37.80 -42.35 -42.94
N GLU A 753 38.56 -43.43 -42.64
CA GLU A 753 40.01 -43.25 -42.45
C GLU A 753 40.61 -42.78 -43.80
N GLY A 754 41.21 -41.57 -43.79
CA GLY A 754 41.97 -41.00 -44.88
C GLY A 754 43.38 -41.57 -44.93
#